data_f3e42fcd23ed8c0eedff3e5561b8f092
#
_entry.id   f3e42fcd23ed8c0eedff3e5561b8f092
#
_cell.length_a   1.000
_cell.length_b   1.000
_cell.length_c   1.000
_cell.angle_alpha   90.00
_cell.angle_beta   90.00
_cell.angle_gamma   90.00
#
_symmetry.space_group_name_H-M   'P 1'
#
loop_
_entity.id
_entity.type
_entity.pdbx_description
1 polymer ?
#
loop_
_entity_poly.entity_id
_entity_poly.type
_entity_poly.pdbx_seq_one_letter_code
_entity_poly.pdbx_strand_id
1 'polypeptide(L)'
;MAEQEELVNLTIDGQPVSVPKGSVIWAAAQKLGIEVPIYCYHPKMEPLGACRMCFVAVEKMPKLATACTTVVSEGMVVRTDTPAVKKARQGTLEFLLINHPLDCPICDKGGECDLQDFTLRHGPSASRFDLSKRHFQKPIPVSENILLDRERCIACQRCMRFCQTVAMEDGLVMEERGFRTEIGVNPDAPFDSNFSGNVVEMCPVGALTAKSYRFVTRPWELQKTGSVCGNCAVGCNVRVDVRVDKVLRQYSRTNDSIDDGWLCDRGRWDLDAINSLERLRTPLIRKGGKNSELQPASWDEALTLIATRLREITERDGGRAVGGIGSTHTTNEEAYLFQKLFRAGLGSNNVDHRHGRFPATERNGLPWVWSDSIAGLEKASHIVILGADPYHRQPIVDLRIRKAIRGGAQVYVVTPEPNRLDRLATGVIRYQAGQTGTIARALLNVVTAENLTRGDFAEKRSASLDARRTTVAQDTPERAAEIAGVDAAALRELAREIAGAKGAVILYDEMATLEPTGANLAADLLDLALLTDNFGRPGAGVGPLLEDNNSLGARDMGLLPDTLPGYRPVSDAAARAALGGVWNATLPSEPGKSYDEMLSGGVKALYVMGANPASDATPQQLAALNALELLVVQDMFLTETAKRATVVLPAVAYTEKDGTFTNTERCVQVVRRAMQPLPGAKADWEILRGVARALGLHWAYLSPAEILKEIGRATPIYAGVTRRALGDSGARWPLVPGERAADGRPALQSSPYLTWQMVEQGVARGIAAGELVAGRGRGE
;
A
#
# COMPACT_ATOMS: atom_id res chain seq x y z
N MET A 1 -10.50 -27.77 -1.92
CA MET A 1 -9.37 -28.73 -1.93
C MET A 1 -8.25 -28.02 -2.66
N ALA A 2 -7.10 -27.74 -2.03
CA ALA A 2 -5.93 -27.27 -2.76
C ALA A 2 -5.56 -28.39 -3.75
N GLU A 3 -5.48 -28.07 -5.04
CA GLU A 3 -4.85 -28.95 -6.02
C GLU A 3 -3.45 -29.29 -5.49
N GLN A 4 -3.17 -30.57 -5.25
CA GLN A 4 -1.81 -30.99 -4.93
C GLN A 4 -0.95 -30.66 -6.16
N GLU A 5 -0.06 -29.68 -6.03
CA GLU A 5 0.91 -29.36 -7.08
C GLU A 5 1.73 -30.63 -7.38
N GLU A 6 1.67 -31.09 -8.63
CA GLU A 6 2.49 -32.22 -9.10
C GLU A 6 3.96 -31.81 -9.03
N LEU A 7 4.71 -32.49 -8.16
CA LEU A 7 6.14 -32.21 -7.97
C LEU A 7 6.97 -33.07 -8.93
N VAL A 8 8.06 -32.47 -9.41
CA VAL A 8 9.07 -33.11 -10.25
C VAL A 8 10.38 -33.18 -9.47
N ASN A 9 11.01 -34.35 -9.42
CA ASN A 9 12.25 -34.61 -8.72
C ASN A 9 13.43 -34.61 -9.70
N LEU A 10 14.49 -33.88 -9.36
CA LEU A 10 15.70 -33.79 -10.15
C LEU A 10 16.92 -33.69 -9.24
N THR A 11 18.10 -33.79 -9.85
CA THR A 11 19.38 -33.63 -9.13
C THR A 11 20.19 -32.50 -9.78
N ILE A 12 20.69 -31.57 -8.97
CA ILE A 12 21.57 -30.49 -9.42
C ILE A 12 22.86 -30.56 -8.63
N ASP A 13 23.99 -30.70 -9.33
CA ASP A 13 25.34 -30.87 -8.74
C ASP A 13 25.40 -31.93 -7.63
N GLY A 14 24.66 -33.05 -7.81
CA GLY A 14 24.57 -34.14 -6.86
C GLY A 14 23.57 -33.95 -5.72
N GLN A 15 22.88 -32.79 -5.64
CA GLN A 15 21.88 -32.50 -4.61
C GLN A 15 20.45 -32.73 -5.14
N PRO A 16 19.63 -33.57 -4.49
CA PRO A 16 18.26 -33.81 -4.90
C PRO A 16 17.37 -32.60 -4.58
N VAL A 17 16.42 -32.29 -5.45
CA VAL A 17 15.44 -31.22 -5.28
C VAL A 17 14.12 -31.59 -5.93
N SER A 18 13.01 -31.23 -5.26
CA SER A 18 11.65 -31.35 -5.78
C SER A 18 11.08 -29.96 -6.03
N VAL A 19 10.51 -29.72 -7.20
CA VAL A 19 9.89 -28.44 -7.58
C VAL A 19 8.58 -28.69 -8.31
N PRO A 20 7.65 -27.72 -8.35
CA PRO A 20 6.42 -27.82 -9.12
C PRO A 20 6.68 -28.12 -10.59
N LYS A 21 5.84 -28.96 -11.18
CA LYS A 21 5.84 -29.27 -12.61
C LYS A 21 5.73 -27.95 -13.43
N GLY A 22 6.53 -27.82 -14.49
CA GLY A 22 6.61 -26.60 -15.27
C GLY A 22 7.69 -25.63 -14.80
N SER A 23 8.30 -25.84 -13.63
CA SER A 23 9.44 -25.04 -13.17
C SER A 23 10.63 -25.16 -14.12
N VAL A 24 11.43 -24.10 -14.22
CA VAL A 24 12.69 -24.10 -15.01
C VAL A 24 13.87 -24.51 -14.12
N ILE A 25 14.95 -25.03 -14.72
CA ILE A 25 16.17 -25.46 -14.00
C ILE A 25 16.70 -24.37 -13.09
N TRP A 26 16.64 -23.09 -13.52
CA TRP A 26 17.09 -21.95 -12.72
C TRP A 26 16.35 -21.85 -11.38
N ALA A 27 15.03 -22.03 -11.39
CA ALA A 27 14.22 -21.98 -10.17
C ALA A 27 14.55 -23.13 -9.21
N ALA A 28 14.78 -24.32 -9.75
CA ALA A 28 15.21 -25.47 -8.95
C ALA A 28 16.61 -25.24 -8.31
N ALA A 29 17.55 -24.66 -9.06
CA ALA A 29 18.88 -24.30 -8.56
C ALA A 29 18.80 -23.26 -7.42
N GLN A 30 17.94 -22.24 -7.56
CA GLN A 30 17.73 -21.23 -6.51
C GLN A 30 17.19 -21.85 -5.21
N LYS A 31 16.32 -22.86 -5.30
CA LYS A 31 15.79 -23.59 -4.11
C LYS A 31 16.90 -24.30 -3.32
N LEU A 32 17.96 -24.72 -4.00
CA LEU A 32 19.17 -25.30 -3.39
C LEU A 32 20.22 -24.26 -2.97
N GLY A 33 20.01 -22.99 -3.23
CA GLY A 33 21.02 -21.94 -3.03
C GLY A 33 22.18 -21.98 -4.05
N ILE A 34 22.01 -22.74 -5.15
CA ILE A 34 23.01 -22.83 -6.23
C ILE A 34 22.86 -21.63 -7.17
N GLU A 35 23.89 -20.83 -7.29
CA GLU A 35 23.90 -19.67 -8.17
C GLU A 35 24.08 -20.08 -9.64
N VAL A 36 23.09 -19.77 -10.46
CA VAL A 36 23.17 -19.83 -11.92
C VAL A 36 23.05 -18.41 -12.46
N PRO A 37 24.12 -17.84 -13.08
CA PRO A 37 24.12 -16.43 -13.48
C PRO A 37 23.15 -16.15 -14.61
N ILE A 38 22.44 -14.99 -14.53
CA ILE A 38 21.43 -14.57 -15.50
C ILE A 38 21.54 -13.07 -15.80
N TYR A 39 21.26 -12.65 -17.05
CA TYR A 39 21.06 -11.25 -17.41
C TYR A 39 19.70 -10.97 -18.01
N CYS A 40 19.28 -11.72 -19.03
CA CYS A 40 18.00 -11.44 -19.73
C CYS A 40 16.78 -11.99 -19.00
N TYR A 41 16.94 -12.96 -18.12
CA TYR A 41 15.85 -13.55 -17.34
C TYR A 41 15.58 -12.73 -16.08
N HIS A 42 14.30 -12.60 -15.74
CA HIS A 42 13.81 -12.08 -14.47
C HIS A 42 12.67 -12.99 -13.97
N PRO A 43 12.64 -13.40 -12.67
CA PRO A 43 11.68 -14.39 -12.18
C PRO A 43 10.21 -14.01 -12.36
N LYS A 44 9.90 -12.72 -12.45
CA LYS A 44 8.55 -12.17 -12.64
C LYS A 44 8.18 -11.89 -14.11
N MET A 45 9.00 -12.33 -15.05
CA MET A 45 8.77 -12.15 -16.49
C MET A 45 9.03 -13.46 -17.22
N GLU A 46 8.35 -13.65 -18.37
CA GLU A 46 8.55 -14.81 -19.24
C GLU A 46 10.04 -14.98 -19.62
N PRO A 47 10.52 -16.23 -19.71
CA PRO A 47 11.89 -16.49 -20.12
C PRO A 47 12.17 -16.02 -21.56
N LEU A 48 13.37 -15.45 -21.79
CA LEU A 48 13.84 -15.03 -23.13
C LEU A 48 14.95 -15.94 -23.68
N GLY A 49 15.91 -16.36 -22.86
CA GLY A 49 17.02 -17.21 -23.26
C GLY A 49 18.06 -16.56 -24.18
N ALA A 50 18.09 -15.22 -24.29
CA ALA A 50 18.92 -14.50 -25.26
C ALA A 50 20.39 -14.36 -24.81
N CYS A 51 20.65 -14.05 -23.54
CA CYS A 51 22.03 -13.73 -23.08
C CYS A 51 22.98 -14.93 -22.96
N ARG A 52 22.44 -16.14 -22.88
CA ARG A 52 23.20 -17.41 -22.77
C ARG A 52 24.11 -17.55 -21.52
N MET A 53 24.03 -16.64 -20.57
CA MET A 53 24.86 -16.68 -19.36
C MET A 53 24.48 -17.86 -18.45
N CYS A 54 23.22 -18.31 -18.47
CA CYS A 54 22.68 -19.36 -17.61
C CYS A 54 22.94 -20.80 -18.14
N PHE A 55 23.94 -21.03 -18.98
CA PHE A 55 24.24 -22.37 -19.47
C PHE A 55 24.56 -23.35 -18.34
N VAL A 56 24.00 -24.57 -18.46
CA VAL A 56 24.23 -25.73 -17.61
C VAL A 56 24.38 -26.98 -18.48
N ALA A 57 25.04 -28.01 -17.97
CA ALA A 57 25.07 -29.32 -18.61
C ALA A 57 23.94 -30.19 -18.04
N VAL A 58 23.19 -30.84 -18.92
CA VAL A 58 22.14 -31.82 -18.55
C VAL A 58 22.57 -33.17 -19.08
N GLU A 59 22.58 -34.21 -18.23
CA GLU A 59 22.95 -35.56 -18.65
C GLU A 59 22.06 -36.04 -19.79
N LYS A 60 22.63 -36.76 -20.74
CA LYS A 60 22.01 -37.24 -21.99
C LYS A 60 21.63 -36.13 -23.00
N MET A 61 21.90 -34.86 -22.71
CA MET A 61 21.77 -33.80 -23.71
C MET A 61 23.13 -33.49 -24.35
N PRO A 62 23.24 -33.49 -25.69
CA PRO A 62 24.55 -33.34 -26.37
C PRO A 62 25.05 -31.87 -26.35
N LYS A 63 24.18 -30.91 -26.04
CA LYS A 63 24.49 -29.47 -25.99
C LYS A 63 24.14 -28.91 -24.61
N LEU A 64 24.83 -27.86 -24.22
CA LEU A 64 24.48 -27.11 -23.01
C LEU A 64 23.06 -26.53 -23.12
N ALA A 65 22.33 -26.62 -22.03
CA ALA A 65 20.96 -26.09 -21.91
C ALA A 65 20.98 -24.71 -21.24
N THR A 66 19.99 -23.88 -21.51
CA THR A 66 19.76 -22.61 -20.82
C THR A 66 18.87 -22.84 -19.61
N ALA A 67 19.39 -22.70 -18.41
CA ALA A 67 18.66 -23.00 -17.18
C ALA A 67 17.39 -22.14 -16.99
N CYS A 68 17.35 -20.94 -17.56
CA CYS A 68 16.20 -20.03 -17.43
C CYS A 68 15.03 -20.37 -18.38
N THR A 69 15.23 -21.26 -19.38
CA THR A 69 14.17 -21.63 -20.34
C THR A 69 13.89 -23.14 -20.37
N THR A 70 14.80 -23.94 -19.83
CA THR A 70 14.63 -25.39 -19.83
C THR A 70 13.76 -25.83 -18.67
N VAL A 71 12.59 -26.38 -18.98
CA VAL A 71 11.67 -26.94 -17.99
C VAL A 71 12.24 -28.24 -17.44
N VAL A 72 12.09 -28.45 -16.13
CA VAL A 72 12.56 -29.66 -15.44
C VAL A 72 11.72 -30.87 -15.80
N SER A 73 12.35 -32.04 -15.79
CA SER A 73 11.66 -33.36 -15.94
C SER A 73 12.10 -34.33 -14.85
N GLU A 74 11.28 -35.34 -14.60
CA GLU A 74 11.54 -36.35 -13.60
C GLU A 74 12.87 -37.07 -13.85
N GLY A 75 13.70 -37.19 -12.80
CA GLY A 75 15.00 -37.84 -12.86
C GLY A 75 16.08 -37.07 -13.62
N MET A 76 15.83 -35.79 -13.98
CA MET A 76 16.83 -34.95 -14.67
C MET A 76 18.07 -34.76 -13.79
N VAL A 77 19.27 -34.90 -14.41
CA VAL A 77 20.55 -34.63 -13.74
C VAL A 77 21.23 -33.44 -14.38
N VAL A 78 21.43 -32.39 -13.58
CA VAL A 78 22.00 -31.10 -14.02
C VAL A 78 23.34 -30.88 -13.34
N ARG A 79 24.32 -30.37 -14.09
CA ARG A 79 25.61 -29.94 -13.57
C ARG A 79 25.87 -28.48 -13.95
N THR A 80 26.14 -27.65 -12.95
CA THR A 80 26.34 -26.21 -13.15
C THR A 80 27.79 -25.79 -13.27
N ASP A 81 28.75 -26.67 -12.97
CA ASP A 81 30.19 -26.37 -12.83
C ASP A 81 31.08 -27.31 -13.65
N THR A 82 30.71 -27.67 -14.88
CA THR A 82 31.59 -28.46 -15.78
C THR A 82 32.55 -27.55 -16.54
N PRO A 83 33.71 -28.09 -17.04
CA PRO A 83 34.64 -27.33 -17.89
C PRO A 83 33.94 -26.70 -19.13
N ALA A 84 32.99 -27.41 -19.73
CA ALA A 84 32.24 -26.93 -20.86
C ALA A 84 31.34 -25.74 -20.49
N VAL A 85 30.66 -25.78 -19.32
CA VAL A 85 29.84 -24.69 -18.79
C VAL A 85 30.71 -23.47 -18.47
N LYS A 86 31.86 -23.66 -17.79
CA LYS A 86 32.80 -22.57 -17.50
C LYS A 86 33.29 -21.87 -18.74
N LYS A 87 33.72 -22.63 -19.77
CA LYS A 87 34.18 -22.10 -21.05
C LYS A 87 33.06 -21.32 -21.76
N ALA A 88 31.81 -21.83 -21.74
CA ALA A 88 30.69 -21.15 -22.39
C ALA A 88 30.35 -19.83 -21.70
N ARG A 89 30.30 -19.78 -20.36
CA ARG A 89 30.08 -18.55 -19.59
C ARG A 89 31.18 -17.53 -19.82
N GLN A 90 32.44 -17.97 -19.82
CA GLN A 90 33.60 -17.12 -20.11
C GLN A 90 33.48 -16.47 -21.50
N GLY A 91 33.17 -17.26 -22.55
CA GLY A 91 32.97 -16.72 -23.88
C GLY A 91 31.79 -15.76 -23.98
N THR A 92 30.67 -16.03 -23.26
CA THR A 92 29.56 -15.10 -23.17
C THR A 92 29.98 -13.75 -22.57
N LEU A 93 30.73 -13.77 -21.48
CA LEU A 93 31.26 -12.55 -20.85
C LEU A 93 32.22 -11.79 -21.77
N GLU A 94 33.09 -12.49 -22.49
CA GLU A 94 33.96 -11.85 -23.50
C GLU A 94 33.15 -11.06 -24.51
N PHE A 95 32.08 -11.66 -25.07
CA PHE A 95 31.19 -10.97 -26.01
C PHE A 95 30.49 -9.75 -25.38
N LEU A 96 30.02 -9.85 -24.16
CA LEU A 96 29.38 -8.72 -23.46
C LEU A 96 30.36 -7.57 -23.15
N LEU A 97 31.66 -7.90 -22.94
CA LEU A 97 32.68 -6.92 -22.57
C LEU A 97 33.35 -6.26 -23.77
N ILE A 98 33.28 -6.81 -24.99
CA ILE A 98 33.93 -6.29 -26.19
C ILE A 98 33.71 -4.77 -26.34
N ASN A 99 32.48 -4.30 -26.33
CA ASN A 99 32.13 -2.89 -26.47
C ASN A 99 31.73 -2.20 -25.16
N HIS A 100 31.70 -2.94 -24.05
CA HIS A 100 31.35 -2.34 -22.76
C HIS A 100 32.41 -1.33 -22.32
N PRO A 101 32.05 -0.07 -21.97
CA PRO A 101 33.05 0.96 -21.64
C PRO A 101 33.74 0.68 -20.30
N LEU A 102 34.94 1.24 -20.12
CA LEU A 102 35.68 1.15 -18.85
C LEU A 102 35.20 2.22 -17.84
N ASP A 103 33.90 2.34 -17.71
CA ASP A 103 33.21 3.39 -16.92
C ASP A 103 32.93 3.00 -15.46
N CYS A 104 33.38 1.84 -14.99
CA CYS A 104 33.07 1.40 -13.61
C CYS A 104 33.35 2.46 -12.54
N PRO A 105 34.47 3.22 -12.60
CA PRO A 105 34.74 4.27 -11.62
C PRO A 105 33.76 5.43 -11.63
N ILE A 106 33.04 5.66 -12.73
CA ILE A 106 32.04 6.74 -12.90
C ILE A 106 30.63 6.20 -13.15
N CYS A 107 30.41 4.89 -13.08
CA CYS A 107 29.11 4.27 -13.29
C CYS A 107 28.37 4.12 -11.95
N ASP A 108 27.14 4.63 -11.85
CA ASP A 108 26.35 4.53 -10.60
C ASP A 108 26.01 3.10 -10.19
N LYS A 109 26.03 2.14 -11.14
CA LYS A 109 25.85 0.71 -10.86
C LYS A 109 27.13 0.04 -10.31
N GLY A 110 28.28 0.73 -10.32
CA GLY A 110 29.56 0.21 -9.81
C GLY A 110 29.43 -0.20 -8.34
N GLY A 111 29.72 -1.48 -8.03
CA GLY A 111 29.58 -2.09 -6.70
C GLY A 111 28.23 -2.79 -6.43
N GLU A 112 27.28 -2.73 -7.38
CA GLU A 112 26.03 -3.51 -7.37
C GLU A 112 25.67 -3.97 -8.80
N CYS A 113 26.68 -4.29 -9.62
CA CYS A 113 26.56 -4.59 -11.04
C CYS A 113 26.75 -6.07 -11.30
N ASP A 114 25.70 -6.74 -11.79
CA ASP A 114 25.77 -8.17 -12.14
C ASP A 114 26.90 -8.46 -13.15
N LEU A 115 27.19 -7.53 -14.09
CA LEU A 115 28.26 -7.71 -15.05
C LEU A 115 29.64 -7.70 -14.40
N GLN A 116 29.90 -6.81 -13.41
CA GLN A 116 31.12 -6.83 -12.63
C GLN A 116 31.27 -8.14 -11.86
N ASP A 117 30.26 -8.52 -11.11
CA ASP A 117 30.29 -9.69 -10.22
C ASP A 117 30.49 -10.99 -11.01
N PHE A 118 29.75 -11.16 -12.11
CA PHE A 118 29.90 -12.36 -12.94
C PHE A 118 31.20 -12.37 -13.76
N THR A 119 31.73 -11.20 -14.13
CA THR A 119 33.04 -11.11 -14.77
C THR A 119 34.14 -11.55 -13.80
N LEU A 120 34.10 -11.13 -12.56
CA LEU A 120 35.07 -11.55 -11.52
C LEU A 120 34.98 -13.06 -11.23
N ARG A 121 33.75 -13.64 -11.21
CA ARG A 121 33.55 -15.06 -10.86
C ARG A 121 33.79 -16.02 -12.03
N HIS A 122 33.41 -15.62 -13.24
CA HIS A 122 33.34 -16.52 -14.41
C HIS A 122 34.09 -16.01 -15.64
N GLY A 123 34.56 -14.78 -15.64
CA GLY A 123 35.17 -14.15 -16.78
C GLY A 123 36.65 -14.53 -16.95
N PRO A 124 37.26 -14.10 -18.07
CA PRO A 124 38.70 -14.21 -18.26
C PRO A 124 39.43 -13.20 -17.37
N SER A 125 40.66 -13.53 -16.99
CA SER A 125 41.57 -12.65 -16.23
C SER A 125 42.12 -11.47 -17.05
N ALA A 126 42.11 -11.56 -18.38
CA ALA A 126 42.57 -10.53 -19.29
C ALA A 126 41.70 -10.43 -20.53
N SER A 127 41.60 -9.24 -21.10
CA SER A 127 40.92 -9.01 -22.38
C SER A 127 41.84 -9.38 -23.55
N ARG A 128 41.25 -10.04 -24.56
CA ARG A 128 41.90 -10.31 -25.86
C ARG A 128 41.50 -9.28 -26.93
N PHE A 129 40.62 -8.32 -26.57
CA PHE A 129 40.14 -7.31 -27.48
C PHE A 129 41.05 -6.09 -27.46
N ASP A 130 41.67 -5.81 -28.58
CA ASP A 130 42.68 -4.75 -28.80
C ASP A 130 42.21 -3.63 -29.72
N LEU A 131 40.93 -3.70 -30.20
CA LEU A 131 40.35 -2.70 -31.09
C LEU A 131 39.64 -1.60 -30.30
N SER A 132 39.30 -0.50 -30.97
CA SER A 132 38.51 0.57 -30.40
C SER A 132 37.10 0.12 -30.08
N LYS A 133 36.60 0.46 -28.88
CA LYS A 133 35.23 0.22 -28.49
C LYS A 133 34.31 1.22 -29.21
N ARG A 134 33.04 0.85 -29.35
CA ARG A 134 32.00 1.75 -29.92
C ARG A 134 31.75 2.92 -28.99
N HIS A 135 31.46 4.05 -29.59
CA HIS A 135 31.04 5.27 -28.89
C HIS A 135 29.67 5.71 -29.37
N PHE A 136 28.82 6.10 -28.44
CA PHE A 136 27.49 6.63 -28.66
C PHE A 136 27.33 7.97 -27.91
N GLN A 137 26.36 8.75 -28.34
CA GLN A 137 25.94 9.91 -27.56
C GLN A 137 25.40 9.44 -26.20
N LYS A 138 25.88 10.03 -25.12
CA LYS A 138 25.48 9.73 -23.74
C LYS A 138 25.66 10.93 -22.81
N PRO A 139 24.80 11.09 -21.78
CA PRO A 139 23.60 10.34 -21.51
C PRO A 139 22.41 10.79 -22.39
N ILE A 140 21.42 9.89 -22.57
CA ILE A 140 20.16 10.19 -23.28
C ILE A 140 19.05 10.24 -22.22
N PRO A 141 18.30 11.34 -22.04
CA PRO A 141 17.12 11.35 -21.21
C PRO A 141 16.00 10.52 -21.86
N VAL A 142 15.50 9.51 -21.15
CA VAL A 142 14.38 8.66 -21.61
C VAL A 142 13.08 9.01 -20.89
N SER A 143 13.17 9.63 -19.73
CA SER A 143 12.07 10.27 -19.02
C SER A 143 12.59 11.42 -18.14
N GLU A 144 11.71 12.08 -17.41
CA GLU A 144 12.08 13.11 -16.45
C GLU A 144 13.09 12.58 -15.40
N ASN A 145 12.94 11.34 -14.98
CA ASN A 145 13.70 10.73 -13.87
C ASN A 145 14.81 9.79 -14.32
N ILE A 146 14.89 9.40 -15.60
CA ILE A 146 15.74 8.30 -16.06
C ILE A 146 16.65 8.72 -17.21
N LEU A 147 17.91 8.34 -17.09
CA LEU A 147 18.93 8.52 -18.11
C LEU A 147 19.39 7.16 -18.65
N LEU A 148 19.59 7.06 -19.97
CA LEU A 148 20.12 5.90 -20.69
C LEU A 148 21.54 6.17 -21.16
N ASP A 149 22.45 5.23 -20.87
CA ASP A 149 23.78 5.13 -21.45
C ASP A 149 23.84 3.89 -22.36
N ARG A 150 23.78 4.12 -23.66
CA ARG A 150 23.78 3.03 -24.66
C ARG A 150 25.07 2.23 -24.68
N GLU A 151 26.21 2.83 -24.39
CA GLU A 151 27.49 2.12 -24.33
C GLU A 151 27.52 1.05 -23.23
N ARG A 152 26.84 1.28 -22.11
CA ARG A 152 26.75 0.34 -20.99
C ARG A 152 25.71 -0.74 -21.20
N CYS A 153 24.81 -0.57 -22.18
CA CYS A 153 23.72 -1.50 -22.42
C CYS A 153 24.23 -2.83 -22.98
N ILE A 154 23.79 -3.94 -22.38
CA ILE A 154 24.10 -5.32 -22.85
C ILE A 154 22.93 -5.93 -23.64
N ALA A 155 21.97 -5.12 -24.06
CA ALA A 155 20.80 -5.53 -24.85
C ALA A 155 20.02 -6.73 -24.26
N CYS A 156 19.95 -6.82 -22.93
CA CYS A 156 19.27 -7.92 -22.23
C CYS A 156 17.75 -7.87 -22.32
N GLN A 157 17.18 -6.77 -22.77
CA GLN A 157 15.73 -6.52 -22.98
C GLN A 157 14.85 -6.56 -21.73
N ARG A 158 15.40 -6.62 -20.52
CA ARG A 158 14.57 -6.61 -19.30
C ARG A 158 13.66 -5.39 -19.24
N CYS A 159 14.20 -4.18 -19.51
CA CYS A 159 13.47 -2.92 -19.43
C CYS A 159 12.30 -2.86 -20.41
N MET A 160 12.51 -3.15 -21.70
CA MET A 160 11.48 -3.17 -22.72
C MET A 160 10.39 -4.21 -22.38
N ARG A 161 10.81 -5.43 -22.01
CA ARG A 161 9.87 -6.51 -21.67
C ARG A 161 9.07 -6.20 -20.41
N PHE A 162 9.65 -5.52 -19.42
CA PHE A 162 8.90 -5.01 -18.27
C PHE A 162 7.78 -4.07 -18.75
N CYS A 163 8.11 -3.07 -19.58
CA CYS A 163 7.10 -2.16 -20.11
C CYS A 163 6.01 -2.93 -20.83
N GLN A 164 6.34 -3.81 -21.77
CA GLN A 164 5.37 -4.52 -22.60
C GLN A 164 4.58 -5.59 -21.85
N THR A 165 5.23 -6.38 -21.00
CA THR A 165 4.56 -7.52 -20.36
C THR A 165 4.06 -7.24 -18.97
N VAL A 166 4.75 -6.47 -18.13
CA VAL A 166 4.33 -6.18 -16.75
C VAL A 166 3.46 -4.93 -16.72
N ALA A 167 3.98 -3.82 -17.23
CA ALA A 167 3.25 -2.55 -17.29
C ALA A 167 2.22 -2.51 -18.44
N MET A 168 2.31 -3.39 -19.44
CA MET A 168 1.47 -3.39 -20.64
C MET A 168 1.44 -2.01 -21.31
N GLU A 169 2.62 -1.40 -21.45
CA GLU A 169 2.86 -0.07 -22.03
C GLU A 169 4.03 -0.13 -23.01
N ASP A 170 4.01 0.67 -24.06
CA ASP A 170 4.98 0.60 -25.16
C ASP A 170 6.06 1.70 -25.11
N GLY A 171 6.41 2.18 -23.92
CA GLY A 171 7.32 3.32 -23.74
C GLY A 171 8.78 3.07 -24.17
N LEU A 172 9.29 1.85 -24.02
CA LEU A 172 10.63 1.45 -24.45
C LEU A 172 10.56 0.40 -25.54
N VAL A 173 11.39 0.58 -26.59
CA VAL A 173 11.43 -0.31 -27.76
C VAL A 173 12.86 -0.73 -28.08
N MET A 174 12.97 -1.78 -28.89
CA MET A 174 14.22 -2.18 -29.53
C MET A 174 14.32 -1.48 -30.88
N GLU A 175 15.36 -0.68 -31.03
CA GLU A 175 15.71 -0.03 -32.27
C GLU A 175 16.80 -0.85 -32.98
N GLU A 176 16.84 -0.79 -34.31
CA GLU A 176 17.82 -1.47 -35.13
C GLU A 176 17.83 -3.00 -34.98
N ARG A 177 18.79 -3.67 -35.59
CA ARG A 177 18.95 -5.14 -35.52
C ARG A 177 20.39 -5.58 -35.67
N GLY A 178 20.63 -6.84 -35.25
CA GLY A 178 21.96 -7.44 -35.29
C GLY A 178 22.89 -6.68 -34.34
N PHE A 179 24.08 -6.33 -34.85
CA PHE A 179 25.09 -5.66 -34.03
C PHE A 179 24.76 -4.19 -33.71
N ARG A 180 23.78 -3.61 -34.39
CA ARG A 180 23.32 -2.23 -34.14
C ARG A 180 22.16 -2.13 -33.15
N THR A 181 21.66 -3.28 -32.68
CA THR A 181 20.53 -3.31 -31.74
C THR A 181 20.75 -2.40 -30.53
N GLU A 182 19.80 -1.51 -30.26
CA GLU A 182 19.80 -0.58 -29.15
C GLU A 182 18.42 -0.49 -28.50
N ILE A 183 18.38 0.03 -27.29
CA ILE A 183 17.15 0.40 -26.60
C ILE A 183 16.89 1.88 -26.84
N GLY A 184 15.67 2.20 -27.25
CA GLY A 184 15.19 3.57 -27.45
C GLY A 184 13.85 3.83 -26.79
N VAL A 185 13.42 5.07 -26.86
CA VAL A 185 12.05 5.48 -26.48
C VAL A 185 11.17 5.34 -27.72
N ASN A 186 9.98 4.78 -27.54
CA ASN A 186 9.01 4.68 -28.63
C ASN A 186 8.61 6.10 -29.10
N PRO A 187 8.84 6.45 -30.37
CA PRO A 187 8.50 7.78 -30.88
C PRO A 187 7.00 8.08 -30.83
N ASP A 188 6.16 7.05 -30.91
CA ASP A 188 4.70 7.18 -30.92
C ASP A 188 4.07 7.08 -29.52
N ALA A 189 4.86 6.68 -28.50
CA ALA A 189 4.42 6.55 -27.12
C ALA A 189 5.52 7.03 -26.15
N PRO A 190 5.41 8.23 -25.58
CA PRO A 190 6.39 8.73 -24.63
C PRO A 190 6.51 7.79 -23.44
N PHE A 191 7.71 7.69 -22.84
CA PHE A 191 7.93 6.87 -21.66
C PHE A 191 7.42 7.61 -20.40
N ASP A 192 6.09 7.73 -20.35
CA ASP A 192 5.31 8.35 -19.28
C ASP A 192 4.58 7.26 -18.47
N SER A 193 5.29 6.55 -17.63
CA SER A 193 4.80 5.42 -16.86
C SER A 193 4.99 5.65 -15.37
N ASN A 194 3.93 5.42 -14.56
CA ASN A 194 4.04 5.40 -13.10
C ASN A 194 4.91 4.24 -12.56
N PHE A 195 5.46 3.42 -13.45
CA PHE A 195 6.28 2.25 -13.11
C PHE A 195 7.69 2.35 -13.68
N SER A 196 8.05 3.50 -14.25
CA SER A 196 9.29 3.69 -15.01
C SER A 196 10.54 3.36 -14.20
N GLY A 197 10.55 3.66 -12.91
CA GLY A 197 11.69 3.42 -12.02
C GLY A 197 12.09 1.94 -11.87
N ASN A 198 11.19 0.99 -12.16
CA ASN A 198 11.53 -0.43 -12.12
C ASN A 198 12.56 -0.81 -13.19
N VAL A 199 12.61 -0.11 -14.32
CA VAL A 199 13.63 -0.40 -15.36
C VAL A 199 15.05 -0.03 -14.90
N VAL A 200 15.18 0.95 -13.99
CA VAL A 200 16.47 1.29 -13.36
C VAL A 200 16.91 0.21 -12.38
N GLU A 201 15.98 -0.25 -11.54
CA GLU A 201 16.25 -1.25 -10.53
C GLU A 201 16.65 -2.59 -11.13
N MET A 202 15.86 -3.07 -12.12
CA MET A 202 16.08 -4.36 -12.77
C MET A 202 17.19 -4.37 -13.81
N CYS A 203 17.70 -3.21 -14.25
CA CYS A 203 18.79 -3.16 -15.21
C CYS A 203 20.04 -3.79 -14.57
N PRO A 204 20.61 -4.88 -15.17
CA PRO A 204 21.74 -5.60 -14.57
C PRO A 204 23.06 -4.82 -14.65
N VAL A 205 23.06 -3.71 -15.40
CA VAL A 205 24.22 -2.85 -15.64
C VAL A 205 23.86 -1.38 -15.46
N GLY A 206 24.82 -0.47 -15.54
CA GLY A 206 24.60 0.97 -15.40
C GLY A 206 24.10 1.67 -16.65
N ALA A 207 23.33 0.98 -17.52
CA ALA A 207 22.75 1.57 -18.71
C ALA A 207 21.57 2.48 -18.39
N LEU A 208 20.63 2.05 -17.55
CA LEU A 208 19.52 2.86 -17.06
C LEU A 208 19.84 3.30 -15.63
N THR A 209 19.83 4.60 -15.38
CA THR A 209 20.21 5.20 -14.09
C THR A 209 19.20 6.28 -13.69
N ALA A 210 18.99 6.42 -12.37
CA ALA A 210 18.17 7.48 -11.82
C ALA A 210 18.89 8.82 -11.89
N LYS A 211 18.25 9.86 -12.42
CA LYS A 211 18.80 11.21 -12.53
C LYS A 211 19.13 11.80 -11.15
N SER A 212 18.26 11.57 -10.16
CA SER A 212 18.44 12.06 -8.78
C SER A 212 19.59 11.43 -8.03
N TYR A 213 19.97 10.19 -8.40
CA TYR A 213 21.04 9.43 -7.73
C TYR A 213 22.40 9.56 -8.45
N ARG A 214 22.40 10.02 -9.71
CA ARG A 214 23.57 10.02 -10.57
C ARG A 214 24.74 10.77 -9.95
N PHE A 215 25.87 10.07 -9.76
CA PHE A 215 27.14 10.57 -9.21
C PHE A 215 27.08 11.07 -7.75
N VAL A 216 26.03 10.73 -7.01
CA VAL A 216 25.85 11.19 -5.62
C VAL A 216 26.65 10.37 -4.62
N THR A 217 26.63 9.03 -4.74
CA THR A 217 27.30 8.14 -3.78
C THR A 217 27.54 6.74 -4.36
N ARG A 218 28.27 5.92 -3.62
CA ARG A 218 28.49 4.51 -3.96
C ARG A 218 27.63 3.58 -3.10
N PRO A 219 27.24 2.39 -3.65
CA PRO A 219 26.35 1.47 -2.93
C PRO A 219 26.87 0.98 -1.57
N TRP A 220 28.17 0.92 -1.38
CA TRP A 220 28.79 0.51 -0.11
C TRP A 220 28.84 1.61 0.95
N GLU A 221 28.57 2.85 0.58
CA GLU A 221 28.44 3.98 1.52
C GLU A 221 27.02 4.12 2.08
N LEU A 222 26.06 3.32 1.57
CA LEU A 222 24.67 3.41 1.93
C LEU A 222 24.33 2.52 3.13
N GLN A 223 23.63 3.10 4.09
CA GLN A 223 22.87 2.34 5.08
C GLN A 223 21.55 1.92 4.43
N LYS A 224 21.29 0.60 4.44
CA LYS A 224 20.12 -0.01 3.80
C LYS A 224 19.14 -0.51 4.86
N THR A 225 17.93 0.03 4.89
CA THR A 225 16.90 -0.35 5.87
C THR A 225 15.63 -0.83 5.17
N GLY A 226 15.16 -2.02 5.53
CA GLY A 226 13.87 -2.52 5.06
C GLY A 226 12.72 -1.87 5.83
N SER A 227 11.79 -1.22 5.13
CA SER A 227 10.64 -0.53 5.71
C SER A 227 9.41 -0.68 4.82
N VAL A 228 8.43 0.19 5.00
CA VAL A 228 7.18 0.26 4.23
C VAL A 228 7.07 1.65 3.61
N CYS A 229 6.58 1.73 2.37
CA CYS A 229 6.34 2.98 1.67
C CYS A 229 5.27 3.82 2.38
N GLY A 230 5.53 5.11 2.54
CA GLY A 230 4.65 6.05 3.23
C GLY A 230 3.66 6.80 2.32
N ASN A 231 3.54 6.49 1.01
CA ASN A 231 2.87 7.38 0.07
C ASN A 231 1.40 7.02 -0.23
N CYS A 232 1.02 5.75 -0.16
CA CYS A 232 -0.38 5.35 -0.38
C CYS A 232 -0.74 4.07 0.37
N ALA A 233 -2.03 3.76 0.41
CA ALA A 233 -2.59 2.66 1.17
C ALA A 233 -2.23 1.25 0.68
N VAL A 234 -1.48 1.09 -0.40
CA VAL A 234 -0.95 -0.24 -0.81
C VAL A 234 0.03 -0.79 0.23
N GLY A 235 0.86 0.08 0.82
CA GLY A 235 1.86 -0.35 1.81
C GLY A 235 2.97 -1.20 1.20
N CYS A 236 3.50 -0.82 0.02
CA CYS A 236 4.60 -1.54 -0.63
C CYS A 236 5.80 -1.69 0.30
N ASN A 237 6.43 -2.86 0.27
CA ASN A 237 7.66 -3.09 1.01
C ASN A 237 8.83 -2.41 0.29
N VAL A 238 9.59 -1.59 1.01
CA VAL A 238 10.71 -0.84 0.43
C VAL A 238 12.01 -1.08 1.18
N ARG A 239 13.11 -0.92 0.46
CA ARG A 239 14.43 -0.70 1.02
C ARG A 239 14.76 0.78 0.88
N VAL A 240 14.94 1.44 2.01
CA VAL A 240 15.33 2.84 2.10
C VAL A 240 16.85 2.91 2.20
N ASP A 241 17.50 3.54 1.23
CA ASP A 241 18.95 3.70 1.17
C ASP A 241 19.31 5.14 1.59
N VAL A 242 20.03 5.24 2.70
CA VAL A 242 20.40 6.50 3.36
C VAL A 242 21.92 6.68 3.37
N ARG A 243 22.38 7.92 3.19
CA ARG A 243 23.77 8.31 3.46
C ARG A 243 23.76 9.54 4.34
N VAL A 244 24.41 9.44 5.49
CA VAL A 244 24.38 10.47 6.54
C VAL A 244 22.92 10.74 6.94
N ASP A 245 22.39 11.94 6.77
CA ASP A 245 21.03 12.35 7.16
C ASP A 245 20.11 12.57 5.95
N LYS A 246 20.37 11.86 4.83
CA LYS A 246 19.60 12.03 3.58
C LYS A 246 19.18 10.70 3.00
N VAL A 247 17.90 10.57 2.70
CA VAL A 247 17.37 9.46 1.89
C VAL A 247 17.75 9.72 0.44
N LEU A 248 18.53 8.82 -0.16
CA LEU A 248 19.03 8.99 -1.52
C LEU A 248 18.21 8.23 -2.56
N ARG A 249 17.65 7.09 -2.17
CA ARG A 249 16.78 6.28 -3.04
C ARG A 249 15.91 5.30 -2.25
N GLN A 250 14.80 4.89 -2.87
CA GLN A 250 13.99 3.77 -2.43
C GLN A 250 13.92 2.70 -3.52
N TYR A 251 14.15 1.46 -3.13
CA TYR A 251 14.02 0.29 -3.98
C TYR A 251 12.92 -0.64 -3.47
N SER A 252 12.36 -1.44 -4.37
CA SER A 252 11.43 -2.50 -4.00
C SER A 252 12.13 -3.53 -3.08
N ARG A 253 11.42 -4.00 -2.08
CA ARG A 253 11.77 -5.17 -1.26
C ARG A 253 10.63 -6.18 -1.39
N THR A 254 10.82 -7.16 -2.24
CA THR A 254 9.79 -8.08 -2.71
C THR A 254 8.89 -8.61 -1.59
N ASN A 255 7.59 -8.37 -1.73
CA ASN A 255 6.55 -9.01 -0.98
C ASN A 255 5.47 -9.52 -1.95
N ASP A 256 5.52 -10.82 -2.27
CA ASP A 256 4.62 -11.44 -3.26
C ASP A 256 3.14 -11.27 -2.91
N SER A 257 2.82 -11.11 -1.63
CA SER A 257 1.44 -10.92 -1.18
C SER A 257 0.91 -9.49 -1.36
N ILE A 258 1.79 -8.49 -1.57
CA ILE A 258 1.42 -7.07 -1.71
C ILE A 258 1.91 -6.51 -3.04
N ASP A 259 3.22 -6.27 -3.18
CA ASP A 259 3.82 -5.50 -4.28
C ASP A 259 4.37 -6.34 -5.44
N ASP A 260 4.46 -7.66 -5.29
CA ASP A 260 5.04 -8.58 -6.28
C ASP A 260 6.47 -8.20 -6.71
N GLY A 261 7.17 -7.44 -5.87
CA GLY A 261 8.52 -6.97 -6.15
C GLY A 261 8.59 -5.72 -7.03
N TRP A 262 7.48 -5.00 -7.21
CA TRP A 262 7.42 -3.76 -7.99
C TRP A 262 7.16 -2.55 -7.11
N LEU A 263 7.67 -1.39 -7.51
CA LEU A 263 7.45 -0.12 -6.84
C LEU A 263 7.03 0.94 -7.86
N CYS A 264 6.02 1.73 -7.54
CA CYS A 264 5.61 2.84 -8.39
C CYS A 264 6.59 4.02 -8.29
N ASP A 265 6.53 4.92 -9.28
CA ASP A 265 7.43 6.07 -9.35
C ASP A 265 7.20 7.06 -8.22
N ARG A 266 5.95 7.26 -7.76
CA ARG A 266 5.66 8.05 -6.56
C ARG A 266 6.39 7.48 -5.34
N GLY A 267 6.31 6.18 -5.08
CA GLY A 267 7.03 5.53 -3.98
C GLY A 267 8.55 5.55 -4.11
N ARG A 268 9.06 5.72 -5.33
CA ARG A 268 10.49 5.72 -5.63
C ARG A 268 11.14 7.09 -5.62
N TRP A 269 10.45 8.13 -6.13
CA TRP A 269 11.04 9.43 -6.40
C TRP A 269 10.56 10.54 -5.44
N ASP A 270 9.43 10.38 -4.77
CA ASP A 270 8.87 11.37 -3.86
C ASP A 270 9.61 11.37 -2.51
N LEU A 271 10.82 11.91 -2.54
CA LEU A 271 11.72 12.01 -1.39
C LEU A 271 11.95 13.46 -0.95
N ASP A 272 11.41 14.43 -1.68
CA ASP A 272 11.72 15.85 -1.48
C ASP A 272 11.22 16.36 -0.13
N ALA A 273 10.03 15.97 0.29
CA ALA A 273 9.50 16.33 1.60
C ALA A 273 10.38 15.82 2.75
N ILE A 274 10.91 14.57 2.62
CA ILE A 274 11.78 13.97 3.64
C ILE A 274 13.10 14.72 3.73
N ASN A 275 13.67 15.10 2.59
CA ASN A 275 14.99 15.72 2.47
C ASN A 275 14.97 17.26 2.53
N SER A 276 13.79 17.88 2.64
CA SER A 276 13.62 19.32 2.59
C SER A 276 14.36 20.04 3.71
N LEU A 277 15.01 21.14 3.38
CA LEU A 277 15.64 22.05 4.33
C LEU A 277 14.64 22.93 5.09
N GLU A 278 13.40 23.04 4.60
CA GLU A 278 12.32 23.83 5.20
C GLU A 278 11.63 23.13 6.36
N ARG A 279 12.03 21.89 6.66
CA ARG A 279 11.49 21.13 7.79
C ARG A 279 11.77 21.81 9.12
N LEU A 280 10.76 21.85 9.97
CA LEU A 280 10.84 22.42 11.31
C LEU A 280 11.83 21.63 12.20
N ARG A 281 12.58 22.37 13.02
CA ARG A 281 13.57 21.80 13.95
C ARG A 281 13.37 22.28 15.39
N THR A 282 12.59 23.32 15.60
CA THR A 282 12.40 23.95 16.92
C THR A 282 10.93 24.23 17.12
N PRO A 283 10.37 23.96 18.32
CA PRO A 283 9.02 24.40 18.65
C PRO A 283 8.87 25.92 18.49
N LEU A 284 7.71 26.35 18.00
CA LEU A 284 7.40 27.78 17.84
C LEU A 284 6.15 28.11 18.69
N ILE A 285 6.15 29.26 19.37
CA ILE A 285 5.02 29.74 20.16
C ILE A 285 4.73 31.22 19.91
N ARG A 286 3.49 31.64 20.11
CA ARG A 286 3.08 33.04 20.12
C ARG A 286 3.12 33.59 21.55
N LYS A 287 4.14 34.39 21.88
CA LYS A 287 4.34 34.92 23.24
C LYS A 287 3.48 36.13 23.58
N GLY A 288 3.03 36.88 22.58
CA GLY A 288 2.26 38.14 22.73
C GLY A 288 0.78 38.04 22.36
N GLY A 289 0.18 36.83 22.41
CA GLY A 289 -1.21 36.59 21.98
C GLY A 289 -1.33 36.28 20.50
N LYS A 290 -2.56 36.09 20.00
CA LYS A 290 -2.87 35.55 18.68
C LYS A 290 -2.26 36.31 17.49
N ASN A 291 -2.09 37.64 17.62
CA ASN A 291 -1.57 38.49 16.56
C ASN A 291 -0.04 38.67 16.61
N SER A 292 0.63 38.07 17.60
CA SER A 292 2.09 38.12 17.67
C SER A 292 2.72 37.12 16.69
N GLU A 293 3.97 37.32 16.32
CA GLU A 293 4.73 36.39 15.50
C GLU A 293 5.05 35.11 16.29
N LEU A 294 5.18 34.01 15.54
CA LEU A 294 5.71 32.75 16.05
C LEU A 294 7.20 32.91 16.36
N GLN A 295 7.61 32.55 17.55
CA GLN A 295 9.00 32.66 18.03
C GLN A 295 9.51 31.29 18.48
N PRO A 296 10.79 30.99 18.29
CA PRO A 296 11.40 29.78 18.82
C PRO A 296 11.20 29.65 20.34
N ALA A 297 10.93 28.42 20.77
CA ALA A 297 10.74 28.05 22.17
C ALA A 297 11.42 26.73 22.49
N SER A 298 11.64 26.47 23.78
CA SER A 298 12.03 25.15 24.24
C SER A 298 10.86 24.17 24.21
N TRP A 299 11.15 22.86 24.20
CA TRP A 299 10.14 21.82 24.32
C TRP A 299 9.32 21.97 25.62
N ASP A 300 10.00 22.24 26.73
CA ASP A 300 9.32 22.39 28.06
C ASP A 300 8.39 23.60 28.08
N GLU A 301 8.79 24.72 27.48
CA GLU A 301 7.96 25.93 27.37
C GLU A 301 6.71 25.64 26.52
N ALA A 302 6.88 24.99 25.35
CA ALA A 302 5.78 24.67 24.45
C ALA A 302 4.79 23.65 25.08
N LEU A 303 5.32 22.56 25.68
CA LEU A 303 4.49 21.52 26.32
C LEU A 303 3.74 22.05 27.55
N THR A 304 4.39 22.92 28.37
CA THR A 304 3.75 23.56 29.52
C THR A 304 2.62 24.48 29.09
N LEU A 305 2.84 25.31 28.05
CA LEU A 305 1.80 26.17 27.50
C LEU A 305 0.58 25.38 27.00
N ILE A 306 0.82 24.31 26.23
CA ILE A 306 -0.25 23.43 25.72
C ILE A 306 -1.05 22.84 26.90
N ALA A 307 -0.37 22.23 27.86
CA ALA A 307 -1.02 21.56 29.00
C ALA A 307 -1.82 22.53 29.84
N THR A 308 -1.27 23.73 30.15
CA THR A 308 -1.95 24.76 30.91
C THR A 308 -3.22 25.22 30.20
N ARG A 309 -3.13 25.57 28.92
CA ARG A 309 -4.29 26.07 28.17
C ARG A 309 -5.36 25.00 27.95
N LEU A 310 -4.96 23.75 27.66
CA LEU A 310 -5.93 22.64 27.53
C LEU A 310 -6.66 22.40 28.87
N ARG A 311 -5.95 22.43 30.02
CA ARG A 311 -6.55 22.26 31.33
C ARG A 311 -7.54 23.38 31.62
N GLU A 312 -7.14 24.65 31.48
CA GLU A 312 -8.00 25.81 31.67
C GLU A 312 -9.31 25.73 30.88
N ILE A 313 -9.22 25.37 29.57
CA ILE A 313 -10.39 25.25 28.69
C ILE A 313 -11.26 24.07 29.15
N THR A 314 -10.65 22.92 29.46
CA THR A 314 -11.39 21.71 29.84
C THR A 314 -12.08 21.88 31.20
N GLU A 315 -11.44 22.52 32.16
CA GLU A 315 -12.03 22.80 33.49
C GLU A 315 -13.18 23.82 33.41
N ARG A 316 -13.05 24.83 32.55
CA ARG A 316 -14.05 25.89 32.39
C ARG A 316 -15.25 25.44 31.54
N ASP A 317 -15.00 24.76 30.39
CA ASP A 317 -15.99 24.53 29.34
C ASP A 317 -16.29 23.03 29.10
N GLY A 318 -15.61 22.15 29.83
CA GLY A 318 -15.71 20.70 29.67
C GLY A 318 -14.90 20.15 28.48
N GLY A 319 -14.72 18.83 28.46
CA GLY A 319 -13.94 18.14 27.42
C GLY A 319 -14.44 18.35 25.98
N ARG A 320 -15.76 18.55 25.81
CA ARG A 320 -16.37 18.81 24.48
C ARG A 320 -15.93 20.14 23.84
N ALA A 321 -15.29 21.04 24.58
CA ALA A 321 -14.71 22.26 24.06
C ALA A 321 -13.35 22.06 23.37
N VAL A 322 -12.79 20.88 23.50
CA VAL A 322 -11.47 20.53 22.92
C VAL A 322 -11.65 19.49 21.82
N GLY A 323 -10.95 19.67 20.70
CA GLY A 323 -10.97 18.74 19.58
C GLY A 323 -9.59 18.42 19.03
N GLY A 324 -9.48 17.31 18.32
CA GLY A 324 -8.26 16.84 17.67
C GLY A 324 -8.49 16.39 16.24
N ILE A 325 -7.68 16.90 15.33
CA ILE A 325 -7.60 16.44 13.95
C ILE A 325 -6.29 15.67 13.81
N GLY A 326 -6.39 14.37 13.52
CA GLY A 326 -5.25 13.51 13.25
C GLY A 326 -4.97 13.33 11.76
N SER A 327 -4.05 12.43 11.44
CA SER A 327 -3.60 12.18 10.07
C SER A 327 -3.52 10.69 9.76
N THR A 328 -3.74 10.36 8.51
CA THR A 328 -3.54 9.06 7.91
C THR A 328 -2.07 8.76 7.56
N HIS A 329 -1.17 9.73 7.70
CA HIS A 329 0.28 9.57 7.53
C HIS A 329 1.03 9.24 8.83
N THR A 330 0.32 9.20 9.97
CA THR A 330 0.90 8.78 11.24
C THR A 330 0.83 7.26 11.43
N THR A 331 1.68 6.71 12.31
CA THR A 331 1.65 5.28 12.61
C THR A 331 0.40 4.89 13.42
N ASN A 332 0.08 3.60 13.46
CA ASN A 332 -1.00 3.08 14.30
C ASN A 332 -0.83 3.50 15.77
N GLU A 333 0.40 3.42 16.24
CA GLU A 333 0.77 3.79 17.61
C GLU A 333 0.51 5.27 17.89
N GLU A 334 0.80 6.14 16.93
CA GLU A 334 0.59 7.58 17.04
C GLU A 334 -0.90 7.94 16.96
N ALA A 335 -1.63 7.36 16.02
CA ALA A 335 -3.08 7.51 15.91
C ALA A 335 -3.80 7.03 17.18
N TYR A 336 -3.35 5.88 17.74
CA TYR A 336 -3.87 5.34 18.99
C TYR A 336 -3.62 6.27 20.18
N LEU A 337 -2.40 6.78 20.35
CA LEU A 337 -2.09 7.70 21.45
C LEU A 337 -2.81 9.03 21.31
N PHE A 338 -2.99 9.52 20.08
CA PHE A 338 -3.69 10.77 19.82
C PHE A 338 -5.14 10.69 20.33
N GLN A 339 -5.93 9.73 19.87
CA GLN A 339 -7.31 9.58 20.32
C GLN A 339 -7.40 9.21 21.82
N LYS A 340 -6.42 8.46 22.38
CA LYS A 340 -6.34 8.18 23.82
C LYS A 340 -6.14 9.45 24.65
N LEU A 341 -5.31 10.40 24.18
CA LEU A 341 -5.10 11.68 24.84
C LEU A 341 -6.43 12.43 25.00
N PHE A 342 -7.24 12.49 23.96
CA PHE A 342 -8.53 13.18 24.01
C PHE A 342 -9.55 12.46 24.90
N ARG A 343 -9.73 11.15 24.69
CA ARG A 343 -10.77 10.39 25.38
C ARG A 343 -10.48 10.18 26.86
N ALA A 344 -9.29 9.67 27.17
CA ALA A 344 -8.90 9.34 28.52
C ALA A 344 -8.29 10.54 29.27
N GLY A 345 -7.63 11.46 28.56
CA GLY A 345 -6.96 12.61 29.19
C GLY A 345 -7.80 13.86 29.29
N LEU A 346 -8.60 14.16 28.28
CA LEU A 346 -9.36 15.41 28.16
C LEU A 346 -10.89 15.20 28.24
N GLY A 347 -11.38 13.95 28.30
CA GLY A 347 -12.81 13.64 28.34
C GLY A 347 -13.58 14.03 27.07
N SER A 348 -12.93 13.94 25.90
CA SER A 348 -13.48 14.36 24.62
C SER A 348 -13.49 13.23 23.58
N ASN A 349 -14.61 13.04 22.90
CA ASN A 349 -14.69 12.19 21.69
C ASN A 349 -14.52 13.00 20.39
N ASN A 350 -14.22 14.31 20.46
CA ASN A 350 -13.99 15.15 19.29
C ASN A 350 -12.62 14.83 18.67
N VAL A 351 -12.51 13.70 18.01
CA VAL A 351 -11.32 13.27 17.28
C VAL A 351 -11.72 12.74 15.93
N ASP A 352 -11.11 13.24 14.86
CA ASP A 352 -11.37 12.79 13.50
C ASP A 352 -10.13 13.01 12.62
N HIS A 353 -10.06 12.29 11.50
CA HIS A 353 -9.00 12.47 10.48
C HIS A 353 -9.59 12.67 9.07
N ARG A 354 -10.91 12.58 8.93
CA ARG A 354 -11.61 12.52 7.65
C ARG A 354 -12.03 13.91 7.22
N HIS A 355 -11.47 14.38 6.12
CA HIS A 355 -11.94 15.57 5.44
C HIS A 355 -13.25 15.24 4.67
N GLY A 356 -14.30 16.05 4.88
CA GLY A 356 -15.61 15.83 4.27
C GLY A 356 -16.59 15.03 5.13
N ARG A 357 -17.85 14.98 4.67
CA ARG A 357 -18.92 14.25 5.35
C ARG A 357 -18.93 12.78 4.95
N PHE A 358 -18.16 11.97 5.64
CA PHE A 358 -18.27 10.54 5.45
C PHE A 358 -19.62 10.01 5.93
N PRO A 359 -20.28 9.14 5.14
CA PRO A 359 -21.63 8.69 5.42
C PRO A 359 -21.71 7.82 6.69
N ALA A 360 -22.92 7.75 7.27
CA ALA A 360 -23.23 6.97 8.46
C ALA A 360 -22.90 5.47 8.35
N THR A 361 -22.78 4.96 7.14
CA THR A 361 -22.37 3.56 6.84
C THR A 361 -20.97 3.23 7.26
N GLU A 362 -20.09 4.22 7.49
CA GLU A 362 -18.79 3.99 8.15
C GLU A 362 -18.96 3.41 9.55
N ARG A 363 -20.07 3.73 10.22
CA ARG A 363 -20.34 3.26 11.58
C ARG A 363 -20.37 1.75 11.71
N ASN A 364 -20.49 1.04 10.60
CA ASN A 364 -20.61 -0.41 10.55
C ASN A 364 -19.27 -1.13 10.24
N GLY A 365 -18.20 -0.42 9.98
CA GLY A 365 -16.81 -0.92 9.91
C GLY A 365 -16.43 -1.78 8.69
N LEU A 366 -17.23 -2.77 8.32
CA LEU A 366 -16.94 -3.72 7.24
C LEU A 366 -16.85 -3.13 5.82
N PRO A 367 -17.67 -2.16 5.42
CA PRO A 367 -17.64 -1.60 4.07
C PRO A 367 -16.28 -1.00 3.66
N TRP A 368 -15.48 -0.57 4.62
CA TRP A 368 -14.19 0.09 4.39
C TRP A 368 -13.01 -0.87 4.35
N VAL A 369 -13.27 -2.16 4.44
CA VAL A 369 -12.25 -3.20 4.53
C VAL A 369 -12.19 -3.96 3.22
N TRP A 370 -11.00 -4.08 2.67
CA TRP A 370 -10.79 -5.00 1.56
C TRP A 370 -11.05 -6.44 2.01
N SER A 371 -12.09 -7.06 1.47
CA SER A 371 -12.53 -8.39 1.92
C SER A 371 -11.70 -9.55 1.37
N ASP A 372 -10.95 -9.34 0.30
CA ASP A 372 -9.95 -10.25 -0.25
C ASP A 372 -8.53 -9.70 0.02
N SER A 373 -7.60 -9.90 -0.87
CA SER A 373 -6.24 -9.35 -0.84
C SER A 373 -5.81 -8.79 -2.18
N ILE A 374 -4.79 -7.94 -2.17
CA ILE A 374 -4.21 -7.38 -3.41
C ILE A 374 -3.72 -8.52 -4.32
N ALA A 375 -3.08 -9.55 -3.76
CA ALA A 375 -2.67 -10.74 -4.50
C ALA A 375 -3.85 -11.61 -4.96
N GLY A 376 -4.99 -11.54 -4.28
CA GLY A 376 -6.22 -12.25 -4.64
C GLY A 376 -6.79 -11.81 -5.99
N LEU A 377 -6.53 -10.56 -6.43
CA LEU A 377 -6.90 -10.06 -7.76
C LEU A 377 -6.44 -11.00 -8.89
N GLU A 378 -5.29 -11.65 -8.73
CA GLU A 378 -4.75 -12.57 -9.73
C GLU A 378 -5.59 -13.86 -9.90
N LYS A 379 -6.50 -14.13 -8.97
CA LYS A 379 -7.42 -15.28 -8.97
C LYS A 379 -8.84 -14.91 -9.37
N ALA A 380 -9.12 -13.62 -9.52
CA ALA A 380 -10.44 -13.14 -9.94
C ALA A 380 -10.70 -13.52 -11.40
N SER A 381 -11.90 -14.01 -11.71
CA SER A 381 -12.37 -14.15 -13.07
C SER A 381 -12.90 -12.85 -13.65
N HIS A 382 -13.44 -11.98 -12.78
CA HIS A 382 -13.97 -10.67 -13.12
C HIS A 382 -13.45 -9.61 -12.14
N ILE A 383 -13.08 -8.43 -12.65
CA ILE A 383 -12.70 -7.27 -11.84
C ILE A 383 -13.52 -6.09 -12.33
N VAL A 384 -14.26 -5.47 -11.43
CA VAL A 384 -15.07 -4.27 -11.70
C VAL A 384 -14.40 -3.09 -11.00
N ILE A 385 -14.09 -2.04 -11.76
CA ILE A 385 -13.51 -0.79 -11.26
C ILE A 385 -14.59 0.26 -11.31
N LEU A 386 -15.15 0.61 -10.16
CA LEU A 386 -16.31 1.49 -10.06
C LEU A 386 -15.92 2.84 -9.44
N GLY A 387 -16.01 3.92 -10.22
CA GLY A 387 -15.69 5.27 -9.76
C GLY A 387 -14.25 5.43 -9.26
N ALA A 388 -13.30 4.66 -9.80
CA ALA A 388 -11.92 4.60 -9.32
C ALA A 388 -10.90 4.65 -10.45
N ASP A 389 -9.73 5.22 -10.15
CA ASP A 389 -8.54 5.14 -11.01
C ASP A 389 -7.36 4.51 -10.24
N PRO A 390 -7.19 3.19 -10.32
CA PRO A 390 -6.10 2.49 -9.64
C PRO A 390 -4.71 2.97 -10.04
N TYR A 391 -4.53 3.40 -11.30
CA TYR A 391 -3.23 3.86 -11.81
C TYR A 391 -2.68 5.06 -11.06
N HIS A 392 -3.55 6.00 -10.67
CA HIS A 392 -3.17 7.18 -9.90
C HIS A 392 -3.33 6.96 -8.38
N ARG A 393 -4.39 6.29 -7.95
CA ARG A 393 -4.69 6.10 -6.52
C ARG A 393 -3.75 5.08 -5.87
N GLN A 394 -3.66 3.89 -6.44
CA GLN A 394 -2.86 2.76 -5.93
C GLN A 394 -2.16 2.02 -7.08
N PRO A 395 -1.07 2.56 -7.64
CA PRO A 395 -0.48 2.04 -8.89
C PRO A 395 -0.10 0.56 -8.85
N ILE A 396 0.28 0.01 -7.71
CA ILE A 396 0.62 -1.42 -7.60
C ILE A 396 -0.63 -2.31 -7.69
N VAL A 397 -1.80 -1.81 -7.25
CA VAL A 397 -3.07 -2.50 -7.51
C VAL A 397 -3.35 -2.54 -9.02
N ASP A 398 -3.08 -1.45 -9.75
CA ASP A 398 -3.18 -1.42 -11.21
C ASP A 398 -2.28 -2.49 -11.87
N LEU A 399 -1.03 -2.67 -11.42
CA LEU A 399 -0.16 -3.74 -11.93
C LEU A 399 -0.71 -5.15 -11.64
N ARG A 400 -1.37 -5.35 -10.49
CA ARG A 400 -2.03 -6.62 -10.17
C ARG A 400 -3.25 -6.87 -11.07
N ILE A 401 -4.03 -5.83 -11.39
CA ILE A 401 -5.12 -5.91 -12.37
C ILE A 401 -4.57 -6.30 -13.74
N ARG A 402 -3.49 -5.65 -14.22
CA ARG A 402 -2.83 -6.01 -15.49
C ARG A 402 -2.30 -7.44 -15.47
N LYS A 403 -1.80 -7.92 -14.34
CA LYS A 403 -1.39 -9.32 -14.19
C LYS A 403 -2.58 -10.27 -14.24
N ALA A 404 -3.72 -9.92 -13.65
CA ALA A 404 -4.97 -10.68 -13.74
C ALA A 404 -5.49 -10.73 -15.19
N ILE A 405 -5.46 -9.62 -15.95
CA ILE A 405 -5.83 -9.56 -17.38
C ILE A 405 -4.99 -10.56 -18.19
N ARG A 406 -3.67 -10.61 -17.96
CA ARG A 406 -2.79 -11.58 -18.62
C ARG A 406 -3.14 -13.03 -18.23
N GLY A 407 -3.68 -13.23 -17.04
CA GLY A 407 -4.22 -14.52 -16.56
C GLY A 407 -5.60 -14.87 -17.12
N GLY A 408 -6.22 -13.98 -17.91
CA GLY A 408 -7.53 -14.20 -18.54
C GLY A 408 -8.70 -13.60 -17.76
N ALA A 409 -8.48 -12.77 -16.75
CA ALA A 409 -9.54 -12.07 -16.04
C ALA A 409 -10.21 -11.04 -16.95
N GLN A 410 -11.54 -10.96 -16.89
CA GLN A 410 -12.33 -9.92 -17.52
C GLN A 410 -12.37 -8.68 -16.64
N VAL A 411 -12.14 -7.50 -17.22
CA VAL A 411 -12.09 -6.24 -16.48
C VAL A 411 -13.12 -5.27 -17.05
N TYR A 412 -13.95 -4.73 -16.17
CA TYR A 412 -14.96 -3.73 -16.49
C TYR A 412 -14.60 -2.41 -15.79
N VAL A 413 -14.44 -1.35 -16.60
CA VAL A 413 -14.14 0.00 -16.12
C VAL A 413 -15.42 0.82 -16.16
N VAL A 414 -15.93 1.16 -14.98
CA VAL A 414 -17.20 1.85 -14.78
C VAL A 414 -16.90 3.18 -14.07
N THR A 415 -16.58 4.20 -14.84
CA THR A 415 -16.05 5.48 -14.32
C THR A 415 -16.58 6.67 -15.10
N PRO A 416 -16.71 7.85 -14.47
CA PRO A 416 -17.12 9.06 -15.19
C PRO A 416 -16.06 9.52 -16.21
N GLU A 417 -14.80 9.38 -15.86
CA GLU A 417 -13.67 9.85 -16.66
C GLU A 417 -12.86 8.67 -17.25
N PRO A 418 -12.23 8.88 -18.43
CA PRO A 418 -11.30 7.90 -18.99
C PRO A 418 -10.11 7.62 -18.09
N ASN A 419 -9.65 6.37 -18.07
CA ASN A 419 -8.42 5.99 -17.38
C ASN A 419 -7.53 5.06 -18.22
N ARG A 420 -6.32 4.77 -17.74
CA ARG A 420 -5.35 3.97 -18.51
C ARG A 420 -5.74 2.50 -18.69
N LEU A 421 -6.67 1.98 -17.89
CA LEU A 421 -7.17 0.61 -18.02
C LEU A 421 -8.23 0.46 -19.12
N ASP A 422 -8.83 1.54 -19.63
CA ASP A 422 -9.86 1.49 -20.69
C ASP A 422 -9.42 0.66 -21.90
N ARG A 423 -8.17 0.84 -22.32
CA ARG A 423 -7.60 0.13 -23.49
C ARG A 423 -7.38 -1.37 -23.25
N LEU A 424 -7.43 -1.82 -21.99
CA LEU A 424 -7.23 -3.20 -21.57
C LEU A 424 -8.52 -3.85 -21.09
N ALA A 425 -9.58 -3.05 -20.92
CA ALA A 425 -10.85 -3.48 -20.36
C ALA A 425 -11.64 -4.35 -21.33
N THR A 426 -12.38 -5.31 -20.80
CA THR A 426 -13.39 -6.10 -21.52
C THR A 426 -14.60 -5.24 -21.86
N GLY A 427 -14.99 -4.35 -20.96
CA GLY A 427 -16.08 -3.42 -21.15
C GLY A 427 -15.81 -2.09 -20.41
N VAL A 428 -16.28 -1.00 -21.03
CA VAL A 428 -16.16 0.36 -20.49
C VAL A 428 -17.55 0.98 -20.41
N ILE A 429 -17.95 1.42 -19.23
CA ILE A 429 -19.22 2.09 -18.97
C ILE A 429 -18.95 3.49 -18.44
N ARG A 430 -19.52 4.52 -19.10
CA ARG A 430 -19.41 5.92 -18.69
C ARG A 430 -20.71 6.42 -18.10
N TYR A 431 -20.63 7.29 -17.11
CA TYR A 431 -21.75 7.91 -16.45
C TYR A 431 -21.40 9.32 -15.96
N GLN A 432 -22.37 10.12 -15.58
CA GLN A 432 -22.12 11.47 -15.06
C GLN A 432 -21.43 11.44 -13.70
N ALA A 433 -20.42 12.28 -13.51
CA ALA A 433 -19.70 12.41 -12.25
C ALA A 433 -20.66 12.68 -11.06
N GLY A 434 -20.38 12.11 -9.90
CA GLY A 434 -21.21 12.22 -8.71
C GLY A 434 -22.37 11.20 -8.63
N GLN A 435 -22.45 10.25 -9.58
CA GLN A 435 -23.52 9.27 -9.68
C GLN A 435 -23.08 7.80 -9.42
N THR A 436 -21.92 7.61 -8.82
CA THR A 436 -21.38 6.26 -8.55
C THR A 436 -22.33 5.41 -7.71
N GLY A 437 -22.97 6.01 -6.69
CA GLY A 437 -23.98 5.33 -5.87
C GLY A 437 -25.24 4.93 -6.67
N THR A 438 -25.67 5.74 -7.62
CA THR A 438 -26.78 5.40 -8.52
C THR A 438 -26.48 4.15 -9.34
N ILE A 439 -25.23 4.05 -9.85
CA ILE A 439 -24.79 2.86 -10.60
C ILE A 439 -24.78 1.61 -9.71
N ALA A 440 -24.22 1.69 -8.51
CA ALA A 440 -24.18 0.56 -7.57
C ALA A 440 -25.60 0.05 -7.23
N ARG A 441 -26.54 0.95 -6.96
CA ARG A 441 -27.94 0.60 -6.67
C ARG A 441 -28.66 -0.01 -7.87
N ALA A 442 -28.39 0.48 -9.09
CA ALA A 442 -28.95 -0.11 -10.31
C ALA A 442 -28.45 -1.54 -10.54
N LEU A 443 -27.16 -1.84 -10.27
CA LEU A 443 -26.61 -3.21 -10.32
C LEU A 443 -27.30 -4.11 -9.29
N LEU A 444 -27.50 -3.65 -8.06
CA LEU A 444 -28.27 -4.35 -7.03
C LEU A 444 -29.73 -4.60 -7.43
N ASN A 445 -30.37 -3.59 -8.04
CA ASN A 445 -31.74 -3.75 -8.55
C ASN A 445 -31.82 -4.90 -9.55
N VAL A 446 -30.93 -4.96 -10.54
CA VAL A 446 -30.91 -6.06 -11.52
C VAL A 446 -30.74 -7.41 -10.83
N VAL A 447 -29.75 -7.55 -9.93
CA VAL A 447 -29.50 -8.81 -9.20
C VAL A 447 -30.72 -9.29 -8.43
N THR A 448 -31.43 -8.37 -7.78
CA THR A 448 -32.60 -8.72 -6.96
C THR A 448 -33.87 -8.91 -7.80
N ALA A 449 -34.08 -8.11 -8.87
CA ALA A 449 -35.26 -8.19 -9.74
C ALA A 449 -35.21 -9.41 -10.67
N GLU A 450 -34.06 -9.75 -11.22
CA GLU A 450 -33.88 -10.90 -12.11
C GLU A 450 -33.59 -12.22 -11.34
N ASN A 451 -33.61 -12.20 -9.99
CA ASN A 451 -33.29 -13.35 -9.13
C ASN A 451 -31.92 -13.99 -9.42
N LEU A 452 -30.88 -13.16 -9.61
CA LEU A 452 -29.51 -13.59 -9.88
C LEU A 452 -28.71 -13.89 -8.59
N THR A 453 -29.39 -13.93 -7.44
CA THR A 453 -28.79 -14.22 -6.15
C THR A 453 -28.29 -15.66 -6.06
N ARG A 454 -27.12 -15.86 -5.43
CA ARG A 454 -26.46 -17.16 -5.29
C ARG A 454 -25.86 -17.34 -3.90
N GLY A 455 -25.60 -18.62 -3.55
CA GLY A 455 -24.89 -19.00 -2.36
C GLY A 455 -25.71 -19.00 -1.08
N ASP A 456 -25.14 -19.61 -0.05
CA ASP A 456 -25.76 -19.81 1.27
C ASP A 456 -26.21 -18.52 1.97
N PHE A 457 -25.55 -17.39 1.66
CA PHE A 457 -25.90 -16.13 2.30
C PHE A 457 -27.30 -15.66 1.93
N ALA A 458 -27.64 -15.70 0.65
CA ALA A 458 -28.96 -15.33 0.15
C ALA A 458 -30.05 -16.28 0.68
N GLU A 459 -29.78 -17.59 0.72
CA GLU A 459 -30.71 -18.61 1.19
C GLU A 459 -31.00 -18.47 2.70
N LYS A 460 -29.95 -18.27 3.52
CA LYS A 460 -30.07 -18.18 4.98
C LYS A 460 -30.67 -16.85 5.48
N ARG A 461 -30.82 -15.84 4.61
CA ARG A 461 -31.21 -14.48 4.98
C ARG A 461 -32.29 -13.89 4.07
N SER A 462 -33.29 -14.68 3.77
CA SER A 462 -34.41 -14.28 2.89
C SER A 462 -35.08 -12.96 3.30
N ALA A 463 -35.32 -12.74 4.61
CA ALA A 463 -35.90 -11.50 5.09
C ALA A 463 -35.06 -10.24 4.81
N SER A 464 -33.71 -10.37 4.92
CA SER A 464 -32.79 -9.28 4.58
C SER A 464 -32.76 -9.04 3.07
N LEU A 465 -32.87 -10.11 2.26
CA LEU A 465 -32.95 -10.01 0.81
C LEU A 465 -34.24 -9.29 0.36
N ASP A 466 -35.41 -9.62 0.96
CA ASP A 466 -36.68 -8.99 0.66
C ASP A 466 -36.69 -7.49 1.05
N ALA A 467 -36.10 -7.16 2.20
CA ALA A 467 -35.94 -5.77 2.61
C ALA A 467 -35.01 -5.02 1.61
N ARG A 468 -33.93 -5.63 1.17
CA ARG A 468 -33.03 -5.02 0.17
C ARG A 468 -33.71 -4.86 -1.19
N ARG A 469 -34.45 -5.87 -1.66
CA ARG A 469 -35.26 -5.81 -2.89
C ARG A 469 -36.22 -4.64 -2.86
N THR A 470 -36.93 -4.43 -1.73
CA THR A 470 -37.82 -3.30 -1.53
C THR A 470 -37.08 -1.97 -1.59
N THR A 471 -35.92 -1.88 -0.93
CA THR A 471 -35.10 -0.64 -0.86
C THR A 471 -34.62 -0.19 -2.23
N VAL A 472 -34.20 -1.12 -3.12
CA VAL A 472 -33.67 -0.79 -4.45
C VAL A 472 -34.70 -0.92 -5.58
N ALA A 473 -35.96 -1.18 -5.28
CA ALA A 473 -37.01 -1.45 -6.27
C ALA A 473 -37.20 -0.33 -7.32
N GLN A 474 -36.96 0.92 -6.93
CA GLN A 474 -37.07 2.09 -7.80
C GLN A 474 -35.75 2.46 -8.52
N ASP A 475 -34.63 1.81 -8.17
CA ASP A 475 -33.31 2.14 -8.73
C ASP A 475 -33.03 1.28 -9.97
N THR A 476 -33.96 1.31 -10.94
CA THR A 476 -33.85 0.50 -12.16
C THR A 476 -32.74 1.02 -13.08
N PRO A 477 -32.18 0.19 -13.97
CA PRO A 477 -31.20 0.64 -14.96
C PRO A 477 -31.74 1.78 -15.86
N GLU A 478 -33.03 1.79 -16.18
CA GLU A 478 -33.66 2.89 -16.95
C GLU A 478 -33.61 4.20 -16.18
N ARG A 479 -33.93 4.16 -14.88
CA ARG A 479 -33.84 5.35 -14.03
C ARG A 479 -32.40 5.81 -13.87
N ALA A 480 -31.44 4.88 -13.77
CA ALA A 480 -30.02 5.23 -13.77
C ALA A 480 -29.59 5.86 -15.09
N ALA A 481 -30.14 5.40 -16.23
CA ALA A 481 -29.90 6.01 -17.53
C ALA A 481 -30.40 7.46 -17.60
N GLU A 482 -31.59 7.74 -17.05
CA GLU A 482 -32.17 9.09 -16.99
C GLU A 482 -31.33 10.03 -16.09
N ILE A 483 -30.87 9.55 -14.93
CA ILE A 483 -30.18 10.37 -13.92
C ILE A 483 -28.68 10.52 -14.22
N ALA A 484 -28.04 9.43 -14.61
CA ALA A 484 -26.59 9.34 -14.73
C ALA A 484 -26.10 9.29 -16.18
N GLY A 485 -26.99 9.27 -17.17
CA GLY A 485 -26.63 9.21 -18.59
C GLY A 485 -25.95 7.89 -19.00
N VAL A 486 -26.16 6.81 -18.25
CA VAL A 486 -25.54 5.51 -18.49
C VAL A 486 -26.41 4.64 -19.42
N ASP A 487 -25.79 3.68 -20.13
CA ASP A 487 -26.56 2.69 -20.89
C ASP A 487 -27.18 1.63 -19.96
N ALA A 488 -28.51 1.58 -19.91
CA ALA A 488 -29.27 0.63 -19.10
C ALA A 488 -29.01 -0.84 -19.49
N ALA A 489 -28.78 -1.12 -20.79
CA ALA A 489 -28.49 -2.47 -21.26
C ALA A 489 -27.09 -2.92 -20.78
N ALA A 490 -26.11 -2.04 -20.83
CA ALA A 490 -24.77 -2.31 -20.33
C ALA A 490 -24.74 -2.57 -18.81
N LEU A 491 -25.57 -1.86 -18.02
CA LEU A 491 -25.69 -2.14 -16.59
C LEU A 491 -26.31 -3.52 -16.31
N ARG A 492 -27.32 -3.94 -17.08
CA ARG A 492 -27.89 -5.29 -16.96
C ARG A 492 -26.89 -6.37 -17.30
N GLU A 493 -26.15 -6.19 -18.38
CA GLU A 493 -25.11 -7.12 -18.78
C GLU A 493 -24.05 -7.23 -17.68
N LEU A 494 -23.52 -6.12 -17.18
CA LEU A 494 -22.53 -6.11 -16.10
C LEU A 494 -23.05 -6.79 -14.82
N ALA A 495 -24.29 -6.56 -14.42
CA ALA A 495 -24.87 -7.21 -13.25
C ALA A 495 -24.95 -8.73 -13.41
N ARG A 496 -25.31 -9.22 -14.60
CA ARG A 496 -25.34 -10.65 -14.95
C ARG A 496 -23.94 -11.25 -14.97
N GLU A 497 -22.94 -10.52 -15.52
CA GLU A 497 -21.53 -10.94 -15.50
C GLU A 497 -21.01 -11.09 -14.07
N ILE A 498 -21.24 -10.10 -13.19
CA ILE A 498 -20.89 -10.18 -11.77
C ILE A 498 -21.55 -11.38 -11.10
N ALA A 499 -22.86 -11.58 -11.34
CA ALA A 499 -23.60 -12.68 -10.76
C ALA A 499 -23.19 -14.04 -11.34
N GLY A 500 -22.79 -14.12 -12.62
CA GLY A 500 -22.27 -15.30 -13.31
C GLY A 500 -20.82 -15.68 -12.96
N ALA A 501 -20.06 -14.76 -12.41
CA ALA A 501 -18.62 -14.91 -12.20
C ALA A 501 -18.24 -16.09 -11.29
N LYS A 502 -17.12 -16.75 -11.60
CA LYS A 502 -16.51 -17.73 -10.66
C LYS A 502 -15.88 -17.05 -9.45
N GLY A 503 -15.54 -15.79 -9.58
CA GLY A 503 -15.07 -14.89 -8.54
C GLY A 503 -14.98 -13.48 -9.14
N ALA A 504 -15.71 -12.52 -8.53
CA ALA A 504 -15.67 -11.12 -8.90
C ALA A 504 -15.12 -10.28 -7.76
N VAL A 505 -14.20 -9.37 -8.09
CA VAL A 505 -13.70 -8.35 -7.18
C VAL A 505 -14.19 -6.98 -7.66
N ILE A 506 -14.83 -6.23 -6.77
CA ILE A 506 -15.33 -4.88 -7.05
C ILE A 506 -14.45 -3.88 -6.33
N LEU A 507 -13.70 -3.07 -7.08
CA LEU A 507 -12.85 -2.01 -6.58
C LEU A 507 -13.58 -0.66 -6.71
N TYR A 508 -13.52 0.15 -5.66
CA TYR A 508 -14.10 1.50 -5.68
C TYR A 508 -13.18 2.50 -4.98
N ASP A 509 -13.22 3.78 -5.38
CA ASP A 509 -12.50 4.85 -4.68
C ASP A 509 -13.26 5.26 -3.42
N GLU A 510 -12.58 5.43 -2.29
CA GLU A 510 -13.22 5.90 -1.07
C GLU A 510 -13.86 7.29 -1.26
N MET A 511 -13.28 8.15 -2.11
CA MET A 511 -13.83 9.48 -2.41
C MET A 511 -15.18 9.41 -3.11
N ALA A 512 -15.52 8.33 -3.82
CA ALA A 512 -16.82 8.13 -4.41
C ALA A 512 -17.96 8.05 -3.36
N THR A 513 -17.63 7.74 -2.10
CA THR A 513 -18.59 7.75 -0.99
C THR A 513 -18.98 9.15 -0.54
N LEU A 514 -18.17 10.16 -0.89
CA LEU A 514 -18.47 11.59 -0.63
C LEU A 514 -19.32 12.22 -1.72
N GLU A 515 -19.56 11.54 -2.83
CA GLU A 515 -20.47 11.99 -3.87
C GLU A 515 -21.89 12.17 -3.36
N PRO A 516 -22.72 13.00 -4.00
CA PRO A 516 -24.13 13.20 -3.59
C PRO A 516 -24.92 11.89 -3.46
N THR A 517 -24.61 10.88 -4.28
CA THR A 517 -25.25 9.56 -4.25
C THR A 517 -24.45 8.50 -3.48
N GLY A 518 -23.28 8.86 -2.98
CA GLY A 518 -22.29 7.93 -2.42
C GLY A 518 -22.56 7.41 -1.00
N ALA A 519 -23.54 7.99 -0.29
CA ALA A 519 -23.75 7.75 1.15
C ALA A 519 -23.87 6.26 1.56
N ASN A 520 -24.39 5.40 0.69
CA ASN A 520 -24.54 3.96 0.93
C ASN A 520 -23.63 3.10 0.01
N LEU A 521 -22.79 3.71 -0.82
CA LEU A 521 -22.03 3.03 -1.87
C LEU A 521 -21.30 1.78 -1.34
N ALA A 522 -20.52 1.93 -0.28
CA ALA A 522 -19.73 0.85 0.27
C ALA A 522 -20.59 -0.32 0.78
N ALA A 523 -21.73 -0.02 1.41
CA ALA A 523 -22.70 -1.03 1.87
C ALA A 523 -23.42 -1.70 0.69
N ASP A 524 -23.81 -0.93 -0.31
CA ASP A 524 -24.48 -1.44 -1.52
C ASP A 524 -23.57 -2.39 -2.30
N LEU A 525 -22.27 -2.08 -2.41
CA LEU A 525 -21.28 -2.94 -3.07
C LEU A 525 -21.00 -4.22 -2.27
N LEU A 526 -20.95 -4.12 -0.95
CA LEU A 526 -20.80 -5.29 -0.10
C LEU A 526 -22.01 -6.23 -0.22
N ASP A 527 -23.22 -5.68 -0.23
CA ASP A 527 -24.44 -6.45 -0.45
C ASP A 527 -24.44 -7.10 -1.85
N LEU A 528 -24.01 -6.38 -2.88
CA LEU A 528 -23.85 -6.93 -4.22
C LEU A 528 -22.92 -8.16 -4.22
N ALA A 529 -21.76 -8.06 -3.57
CA ALA A 529 -20.81 -9.16 -3.46
C ALA A 529 -21.38 -10.35 -2.67
N LEU A 530 -22.07 -10.08 -1.55
CA LEU A 530 -22.69 -11.12 -0.71
C LEU A 530 -23.83 -11.84 -1.42
N LEU A 531 -24.71 -11.11 -2.11
CA LEU A 531 -25.87 -11.66 -2.81
C LEU A 531 -25.47 -12.48 -4.06
N THR A 532 -24.32 -12.21 -4.64
CA THR A 532 -23.82 -12.90 -5.83
C THR A 532 -22.75 -13.95 -5.50
N ASP A 533 -22.58 -14.32 -4.23
CA ASP A 533 -21.58 -15.27 -3.72
C ASP A 533 -20.12 -14.85 -4.09
N ASN A 534 -19.86 -13.56 -4.16
CA ASN A 534 -18.54 -12.99 -4.41
C ASN A 534 -17.89 -12.48 -3.12
N PHE A 535 -17.80 -13.34 -2.07
CA PHE A 535 -17.24 -12.99 -0.78
C PHE A 535 -16.60 -14.20 -0.10
N GLY A 536 -15.59 -13.98 0.72
CA GLY A 536 -15.03 -15.01 1.62
C GLY A 536 -14.12 -16.03 0.97
N ARG A 537 -13.61 -15.78 -0.22
CA ARG A 537 -12.68 -16.65 -0.93
C ARG A 537 -11.73 -15.83 -1.82
N PRO A 538 -10.57 -16.40 -2.20
CA PRO A 538 -9.64 -15.70 -3.08
C PRO A 538 -10.26 -15.36 -4.44
N GLY A 539 -10.01 -14.15 -4.92
CA GLY A 539 -10.53 -13.66 -6.19
C GLY A 539 -12.00 -13.24 -6.14
N ALA A 540 -12.53 -13.00 -4.93
CA ALA A 540 -13.92 -12.60 -4.74
C ALA A 540 -14.06 -11.62 -3.56
N GLY A 541 -14.66 -10.45 -3.79
CA GLY A 541 -14.85 -9.47 -2.73
C GLY A 541 -15.05 -8.04 -3.19
N VAL A 542 -14.95 -7.15 -2.21
CA VAL A 542 -14.99 -5.69 -2.39
C VAL A 542 -13.69 -5.11 -1.86
N GLY A 543 -13.12 -4.14 -2.56
CA GLY A 543 -11.88 -3.47 -2.19
C GLY A 543 -11.95 -1.96 -2.33
N PRO A 544 -12.01 -1.20 -1.21
CA PRO A 544 -11.85 0.23 -1.25
C PRO A 544 -10.41 0.60 -1.62
N LEU A 545 -10.24 1.51 -2.56
CA LEU A 545 -8.96 2.17 -2.83
C LEU A 545 -8.83 3.36 -1.90
N LEU A 546 -8.26 3.13 -0.73
CA LEU A 546 -8.01 4.16 0.28
C LEU A 546 -6.87 5.08 -0.19
N GLU A 547 -6.89 6.33 0.27
CA GLU A 547 -5.96 7.35 -0.23
C GLU A 547 -4.56 7.19 0.33
N ASP A 548 -4.41 7.32 1.64
CA ASP A 548 -3.13 7.44 2.31
C ASP A 548 -2.66 6.13 2.93
N ASN A 549 -1.37 6.04 3.18
CA ASN A 549 -0.66 4.84 3.60
C ASN A 549 -1.21 4.18 4.87
N ASN A 550 -1.78 4.92 5.80
CA ASN A 550 -2.36 4.39 7.04
C ASN A 550 -3.84 4.79 7.22
N SER A 551 -4.58 5.05 6.14
CA SER A 551 -6.01 5.40 6.18
C SER A 551 -6.84 4.37 6.97
N LEU A 552 -6.58 3.08 6.75
CA LEU A 552 -7.26 2.02 7.49
C LEU A 552 -6.80 1.96 8.95
N GLY A 553 -5.50 2.10 9.19
CA GLY A 553 -4.95 2.06 10.55
C GLY A 553 -5.46 3.20 11.44
N ALA A 554 -5.63 4.40 10.89
CA ALA A 554 -6.23 5.51 11.62
C ALA A 554 -7.67 5.17 12.08
N ARG A 555 -8.47 4.55 11.21
CA ARG A 555 -9.82 4.04 11.55
C ARG A 555 -9.78 2.92 12.57
N ASP A 556 -8.90 1.92 12.37
CA ASP A 556 -8.70 0.80 13.28
C ASP A 556 -8.38 1.26 14.72
N MET A 557 -7.58 2.31 14.82
CA MET A 557 -7.18 2.92 16.10
C MET A 557 -8.26 3.82 16.71
N GLY A 558 -9.41 3.97 16.06
CA GLY A 558 -10.52 4.77 16.56
C GLY A 558 -10.28 6.28 16.49
N LEU A 559 -9.53 6.76 15.51
CA LEU A 559 -9.37 8.19 15.23
C LEU A 559 -10.62 8.71 14.49
N LEU A 560 -11.77 8.48 15.11
CA LEU A 560 -13.14 8.72 14.63
C LEU A 560 -13.99 9.25 15.78
N PRO A 561 -14.95 10.16 15.56
CA PRO A 561 -15.69 10.80 16.64
C PRO A 561 -16.69 9.88 17.35
N ASP A 562 -17.16 8.84 16.72
CA ASP A 562 -18.24 7.98 17.16
C ASP A 562 -17.86 6.52 17.42
N THR A 563 -16.60 6.16 17.15
CA THR A 563 -16.10 4.80 17.35
C THR A 563 -14.80 4.76 18.17
N LEU A 564 -14.71 3.76 19.03
CA LEU A 564 -13.51 3.38 19.79
C LEU A 564 -12.60 2.50 18.91
N PRO A 565 -11.33 2.26 19.31
CA PRO A 565 -10.45 1.31 18.62
C PRO A 565 -11.12 -0.02 18.32
N GLY A 566 -10.98 -0.51 17.09
CA GLY A 566 -11.64 -1.73 16.62
C GLY A 566 -13.12 -1.55 16.28
N TYR A 567 -13.52 -0.36 15.85
CA TYR A 567 -14.86 -0.02 15.34
C TYR A 567 -16.04 -0.21 16.32
N ARG A 568 -15.76 -0.18 17.62
CA ARG A 568 -16.82 -0.28 18.63
C ARG A 568 -17.45 1.09 18.86
N PRO A 569 -18.80 1.20 18.86
CA PRO A 569 -19.46 2.49 19.11
C PRO A 569 -19.08 3.10 20.46
N VAL A 570 -18.88 4.41 20.50
CA VAL A 570 -18.67 5.12 21.78
C VAL A 570 -19.88 5.04 22.72
N SER A 571 -21.09 4.79 22.19
CA SER A 571 -22.33 4.54 22.97
C SER A 571 -22.36 3.17 23.65
N ASP A 572 -21.53 2.19 23.21
CA ASP A 572 -21.49 0.85 23.83
C ASP A 572 -20.81 0.91 25.22
N ALA A 573 -21.61 0.73 26.27
CA ALA A 573 -21.14 0.79 27.64
C ALA A 573 -20.11 -0.30 27.99
N ALA A 574 -20.29 -1.52 27.43
CA ALA A 574 -19.36 -2.63 27.66
C ALA A 574 -18.02 -2.38 26.98
N ALA A 575 -18.03 -1.84 25.76
CA ALA A 575 -16.82 -1.45 25.04
C ALA A 575 -16.03 -0.35 25.77
N ARG A 576 -16.75 0.70 26.27
CA ARG A 576 -16.12 1.75 27.07
C ARG A 576 -15.54 1.23 28.36
N ALA A 577 -16.27 0.37 29.09
CA ALA A 577 -15.78 -0.21 30.34
C ALA A 577 -14.52 -1.07 30.11
N ALA A 578 -14.52 -1.91 29.09
CA ALA A 578 -13.37 -2.75 28.73
C ALA A 578 -12.13 -1.89 28.37
N LEU A 579 -12.31 -0.88 27.54
CA LEU A 579 -11.23 0.02 27.13
C LEU A 579 -10.78 0.91 28.29
N GLY A 580 -11.72 1.42 29.09
CA GLY A 580 -11.45 2.19 30.29
C GLY A 580 -10.64 1.40 31.32
N GLY A 581 -10.88 0.09 31.44
CA GLY A 581 -10.06 -0.81 32.28
C GLY A 581 -8.62 -0.92 31.77
N VAL A 582 -8.38 -0.93 30.47
CA VAL A 582 -7.02 -0.93 29.91
C VAL A 582 -6.31 0.41 30.14
N TRP A 583 -7.04 1.53 30.05
CA TRP A 583 -6.49 2.88 30.17
C TRP A 583 -6.52 3.46 31.58
N ASN A 584 -7.19 2.78 32.50
CA ASN A 584 -7.51 3.27 33.85
C ASN A 584 -8.19 4.66 33.82
N ALA A 585 -9.24 4.78 32.99
CA ALA A 585 -9.95 6.03 32.77
C ALA A 585 -11.45 5.81 32.50
N THR A 586 -12.27 6.80 32.88
CA THR A 586 -13.69 6.86 32.46
C THR A 586 -13.79 7.54 31.09
N LEU A 587 -14.50 6.91 30.15
CA LEU A 587 -14.59 7.39 28.78
C LEU A 587 -15.96 8.04 28.51
N PRO A 588 -16.00 9.15 27.73
CA PRO A 588 -17.25 9.80 27.35
C PRO A 588 -18.11 8.88 26.47
N SER A 589 -19.44 8.95 26.64
CA SER A 589 -20.43 8.09 25.98
C SER A 589 -21.02 8.70 24.71
N GLU A 590 -21.02 10.03 24.63
CA GLU A 590 -21.63 10.74 23.51
C GLU A 590 -20.67 10.82 22.32
N PRO A 591 -21.18 10.65 21.09
CA PRO A 591 -20.38 10.90 19.89
C PRO A 591 -19.74 12.29 19.91
N GLY A 592 -18.52 12.36 19.41
CA GLY A 592 -17.78 13.61 19.25
C GLY A 592 -18.23 14.38 18.00
N LYS A 593 -17.63 15.54 17.80
CA LYS A 593 -17.76 16.35 16.59
C LYS A 593 -16.87 15.79 15.49
N SER A 594 -17.40 15.79 14.26
CA SER A 594 -16.64 15.46 13.06
C SER A 594 -15.59 16.51 12.73
N TYR A 595 -14.71 16.19 11.81
CA TYR A 595 -13.69 17.09 11.25
C TYR A 595 -14.29 18.45 10.85
N ASP A 596 -15.35 18.44 10.04
CA ASP A 596 -15.99 19.68 9.54
C ASP A 596 -16.71 20.46 10.64
N GLU A 597 -17.36 19.77 11.61
CA GLU A 597 -17.99 20.43 12.75
C GLU A 597 -16.95 21.12 13.66
N MET A 598 -15.79 20.51 13.85
CA MET A 598 -14.68 21.14 14.60
C MET A 598 -14.15 22.39 13.89
N LEU A 599 -13.98 22.33 12.57
CA LEU A 599 -13.53 23.47 11.75
C LEU A 599 -14.59 24.58 11.60
N SER A 600 -15.86 24.26 11.81
CA SER A 600 -16.94 25.25 11.70
C SER A 600 -17.24 25.99 13.03
N GLY A 601 -16.31 26.00 13.97
CA GLY A 601 -16.46 26.71 15.28
C GLY A 601 -17.04 25.84 16.38
N GLY A 602 -17.03 24.52 16.20
CA GLY A 602 -17.56 23.56 17.17
C GLY A 602 -16.71 23.40 18.44
N VAL A 603 -15.49 23.90 18.50
CA VAL A 603 -14.54 23.76 19.62
C VAL A 603 -13.84 25.08 19.93
N LYS A 604 -13.30 25.20 21.15
CA LYS A 604 -12.49 26.35 21.60
C LYS A 604 -10.99 26.11 21.48
N ALA A 605 -10.57 24.86 21.63
CA ALA A 605 -9.21 24.41 21.40
C ALA A 605 -9.15 23.31 20.34
N LEU A 606 -8.19 23.38 19.44
CA LEU A 606 -7.96 22.38 18.40
C LEU A 606 -6.48 21.97 18.39
N TYR A 607 -6.24 20.66 18.40
CA TYR A 607 -4.92 20.08 18.20
C TYR A 607 -4.90 19.36 16.84
N VAL A 608 -4.03 19.78 15.94
CA VAL A 608 -3.86 19.20 14.59
C VAL A 608 -2.53 18.47 14.54
N MET A 609 -2.54 17.20 14.17
CA MET A 609 -1.36 16.34 14.05
C MET A 609 -1.20 15.82 12.62
N GLY A 610 -0.16 16.28 11.90
CA GLY A 610 0.18 15.81 10.56
C GLY A 610 -0.88 16.10 9.49
N ALA A 611 -1.65 17.16 9.66
CA ALA A 611 -2.70 17.58 8.73
C ALA A 611 -2.66 19.09 8.50
N ASN A 612 -3.20 19.54 7.36
CA ASN A 612 -3.21 20.95 6.98
C ASN A 612 -4.62 21.44 6.61
N PRO A 613 -5.59 21.45 7.55
CA PRO A 613 -6.98 21.81 7.26
C PRO A 613 -7.18 23.23 6.71
N ALA A 614 -6.21 24.14 6.85
CA ALA A 614 -6.32 25.48 6.30
C ALA A 614 -5.98 25.58 4.81
N SER A 615 -5.46 24.53 4.17
CA SER A 615 -5.06 24.54 2.76
C SER A 615 -6.25 24.69 1.80
N ASP A 616 -7.37 24.09 2.16
CA ASP A 616 -8.60 24.01 1.36
C ASP A 616 -9.86 24.44 2.14
N ALA A 617 -9.64 25.05 3.32
CA ALA A 617 -10.71 25.56 4.16
C ALA A 617 -11.49 26.71 3.50
N THR A 618 -12.80 26.68 3.69
CA THR A 618 -13.69 27.78 3.33
C THR A 618 -13.36 29.05 4.14
N PRO A 619 -13.74 30.24 3.68
CA PRO A 619 -13.55 31.47 4.46
C PRO A 619 -14.17 31.40 5.86
N GLN A 620 -15.29 30.73 6.03
CA GLN A 620 -15.94 30.53 7.32
C GLN A 620 -15.09 29.63 8.24
N GLN A 621 -14.53 28.54 7.72
CA GLN A 621 -13.65 27.64 8.48
C GLN A 621 -12.33 28.34 8.86
N LEU A 622 -11.77 29.16 7.97
CA LEU A 622 -10.59 29.99 8.29
C LEU A 622 -10.89 30.98 9.42
N ALA A 623 -12.06 31.63 9.39
CA ALA A 623 -12.50 32.53 10.45
C ALA A 623 -12.64 31.80 11.79
N ALA A 624 -13.21 30.58 11.79
CA ALA A 624 -13.32 29.75 12.97
C ALA A 624 -11.98 29.28 13.53
N LEU A 625 -11.02 28.87 12.65
CA LEU A 625 -9.65 28.57 13.07
C LEU A 625 -8.95 29.76 13.73
N ASN A 626 -9.12 30.94 13.18
CA ASN A 626 -8.57 32.17 13.76
C ASN A 626 -9.25 32.58 15.09
N ALA A 627 -10.49 32.14 15.33
CA ALA A 627 -11.24 32.42 16.56
C ALA A 627 -10.85 31.50 17.73
N LEU A 628 -10.21 30.34 17.50
CA LEU A 628 -9.82 29.38 18.54
C LEU A 628 -9.00 30.03 19.65
N GLU A 629 -9.27 29.67 20.89
CA GLU A 629 -8.48 30.12 22.05
C GLU A 629 -7.09 29.45 22.08
N LEU A 630 -6.99 28.21 21.57
CA LEU A 630 -5.75 27.48 21.43
C LEU A 630 -5.78 26.67 20.12
N LEU A 631 -4.80 26.89 19.26
CA LEU A 631 -4.52 26.05 18.11
C LEU A 631 -3.09 25.50 18.25
N VAL A 632 -2.99 24.17 18.40
CA VAL A 632 -1.71 23.43 18.41
C VAL A 632 -1.58 22.70 17.08
N VAL A 633 -0.43 22.87 16.42
CA VAL A 633 -0.10 22.14 15.19
C VAL A 633 1.20 21.37 15.37
N GLN A 634 1.16 20.08 15.12
CA GLN A 634 2.31 19.17 15.14
C GLN A 634 2.53 18.69 13.71
N ASP A 635 3.61 19.15 13.08
CA ASP A 635 3.87 18.91 11.65
C ASP A 635 5.38 18.97 11.36
N MET A 636 5.78 18.46 10.18
CA MET A 636 7.14 18.59 9.67
C MET A 636 7.42 19.99 9.12
N PHE A 637 6.40 20.72 8.69
CA PHE A 637 6.49 21.98 7.98
C PHE A 637 5.67 23.09 8.64
N LEU A 638 6.01 24.33 8.33
CA LEU A 638 5.20 25.49 8.69
C LEU A 638 4.07 25.68 7.66
N THR A 639 3.07 24.80 7.74
CA THR A 639 1.91 24.75 6.85
C THR A 639 1.00 25.98 7.05
N GLU A 640 -0.03 26.16 6.18
CA GLU A 640 -1.03 27.22 6.30
C GLU A 640 -1.76 27.18 7.63
N THR A 641 -2.01 25.96 8.17
CA THR A 641 -2.57 25.77 9.50
C THR A 641 -1.56 26.14 10.59
N ALA A 642 -0.31 25.69 10.44
CA ALA A 642 0.77 25.98 11.38
C ALA A 642 1.06 27.48 11.50
N LYS A 643 1.00 28.24 10.41
CA LYS A 643 1.12 29.71 10.40
C LYS A 643 0.06 30.40 11.27
N ARG A 644 -1.09 29.79 11.52
CA ARG A 644 -2.19 30.30 12.37
C ARG A 644 -2.10 29.83 13.82
N ALA A 645 -1.28 28.81 14.08
CA ALA A 645 -1.21 28.15 15.37
C ALA A 645 -0.73 29.04 16.51
N THR A 646 -1.18 28.75 17.72
CA THR A 646 -0.62 29.27 18.98
C THR A 646 0.71 28.61 19.29
N VAL A 647 0.79 27.28 19.03
CA VAL A 647 1.98 26.46 19.24
C VAL A 647 2.19 25.57 18.03
N VAL A 648 3.43 25.51 17.53
CA VAL A 648 3.85 24.58 16.47
C VAL A 648 4.93 23.68 17.01
N LEU A 649 4.77 22.36 16.80
CA LEU A 649 5.68 21.32 17.29
C LEU A 649 6.32 20.59 16.11
N PRO A 650 7.66 20.52 16.02
CA PRO A 650 8.37 19.87 14.92
C PRO A 650 8.27 18.34 15.02
N ALA A 651 7.59 17.73 14.05
CA ALA A 651 7.46 16.29 13.89
C ALA A 651 8.50 15.72 12.90
N VAL A 652 8.59 14.39 12.83
CA VAL A 652 9.54 13.67 11.98
C VAL A 652 8.86 12.91 10.84
N ALA A 653 9.62 12.62 9.77
CA ALA A 653 9.16 11.80 8.66
C ALA A 653 9.06 10.32 9.06
N TYR A 654 8.31 9.51 8.28
CA TYR A 654 8.17 8.07 8.55
C TYR A 654 9.51 7.31 8.47
N THR A 655 10.49 7.81 7.73
CA THR A 655 11.85 7.25 7.66
C THR A 655 12.69 7.48 8.91
N GLU A 656 12.25 8.35 9.81
CA GLU A 656 12.94 8.76 11.04
C GLU A 656 12.32 8.16 12.31
N LYS A 657 11.30 7.32 12.19
CA LYS A 657 10.58 6.72 13.32
C LYS A 657 10.28 5.25 13.12
N ASP A 658 10.08 4.53 14.20
CA ASP A 658 9.55 3.17 14.23
C ASP A 658 8.04 3.21 14.48
N GLY A 659 7.33 2.18 14.03
CA GLY A 659 5.91 2.00 14.28
C GLY A 659 5.30 0.94 13.35
N THR A 660 3.99 1.01 13.15
CA THR A 660 3.27 0.16 12.20
C THR A 660 2.31 0.97 11.34
N PHE A 661 2.13 0.54 10.09
CA PHE A 661 1.05 0.98 9.20
C PHE A 661 0.09 -0.18 8.92
N THR A 662 -1.16 0.13 8.67
CA THR A 662 -2.15 -0.85 8.21
C THR A 662 -2.61 -0.46 6.82
N ASN A 663 -2.28 -1.29 5.84
CA ASN A 663 -2.60 -1.02 4.45
C ASN A 663 -4.08 -1.29 4.10
N THR A 664 -4.48 -0.97 2.85
CA THR A 664 -5.86 -1.12 2.37
C THR A 664 -6.45 -2.52 2.54
N GLU A 665 -5.62 -3.57 2.52
CA GLU A 665 -6.04 -4.97 2.68
C GLU A 665 -5.88 -5.52 4.11
N ARG A 666 -5.91 -4.67 5.13
CA ARG A 666 -5.79 -5.03 6.56
C ARG A 666 -4.41 -5.55 6.98
N CYS A 667 -3.40 -5.41 6.14
CA CYS A 667 -2.06 -5.87 6.47
C CYS A 667 -1.36 -4.85 7.37
N VAL A 668 -1.11 -5.24 8.62
CA VAL A 668 -0.29 -4.47 9.57
C VAL A 668 1.17 -4.75 9.27
N GLN A 669 1.96 -3.72 9.01
CA GLN A 669 3.34 -3.83 8.57
C GLN A 669 4.27 -2.99 9.44
N VAL A 670 5.49 -3.47 9.68
CA VAL A 670 6.48 -2.78 10.53
C VAL A 670 7.20 -1.69 9.74
N VAL A 671 7.01 -0.45 10.17
CA VAL A 671 7.83 0.70 9.77
C VAL A 671 9.11 0.70 10.59
N ARG A 672 10.25 0.82 9.93
CA ARG A 672 11.57 0.84 10.59
C ARG A 672 12.27 2.15 10.31
N ARG A 673 12.82 2.72 11.35
CA ARG A 673 13.62 3.92 11.26
C ARG A 673 14.88 3.67 10.41
N ALA A 674 15.01 4.40 9.31
CA ALA A 674 16.15 4.32 8.41
C ALA A 674 17.23 5.37 8.70
N MET A 675 16.84 6.51 9.29
CA MET A 675 17.76 7.61 9.64
C MET A 675 17.41 8.21 10.99
N GLN A 676 18.33 8.97 11.57
CA GLN A 676 18.06 9.68 12.81
C GLN A 676 17.08 10.82 12.58
N PRO A 677 16.20 11.14 13.55
CA PRO A 677 15.41 12.36 13.54
C PRO A 677 16.27 13.60 13.32
N LEU A 678 15.72 14.58 12.59
CA LEU A 678 16.39 15.89 12.51
C LEU A 678 16.59 16.47 13.91
N PRO A 679 17.75 17.09 14.20
CA PRO A 679 18.01 17.70 15.50
C PRO A 679 16.88 18.67 15.90
N GLY A 680 16.32 18.43 17.09
CA GLY A 680 15.25 19.22 17.66
C GLY A 680 13.83 18.75 17.32
N ALA A 681 13.60 17.96 16.26
CA ALA A 681 12.33 17.33 15.98
C ALA A 681 12.17 16.02 16.78
N LYS A 682 10.92 15.59 17.01
CA LYS A 682 10.60 14.35 17.75
C LYS A 682 9.55 13.53 17.01
N ALA A 683 9.55 12.21 17.22
CA ALA A 683 8.48 11.34 16.75
C ALA A 683 7.13 11.74 17.40
N ASP A 684 6.05 11.61 16.65
CA ASP A 684 4.73 12.05 17.08
C ASP A 684 4.30 11.39 18.40
N TRP A 685 4.60 10.10 18.58
CA TRP A 685 4.32 9.39 19.84
C TRP A 685 5.10 9.97 21.05
N GLU A 686 6.33 10.47 20.86
CA GLU A 686 7.13 11.10 21.91
C GLU A 686 6.55 12.46 22.27
N ILE A 687 6.09 13.22 21.28
CA ILE A 687 5.43 14.51 21.47
C ILE A 687 4.14 14.31 22.27
N LEU A 688 3.28 13.39 21.85
CA LEU A 688 2.02 13.04 22.54
C LEU A 688 2.26 12.58 23.98
N ARG A 689 3.27 11.75 24.21
CA ARG A 689 3.71 11.36 25.55
C ARG A 689 4.15 12.57 26.38
N GLY A 690 4.85 13.52 25.75
CA GLY A 690 5.26 14.77 26.41
C GLY A 690 4.07 15.62 26.84
N VAL A 691 3.09 15.82 25.96
CA VAL A 691 1.83 16.54 26.27
C VAL A 691 1.06 15.84 27.38
N ALA A 692 0.91 14.51 27.29
CA ALA A 692 0.23 13.72 28.31
C ALA A 692 0.88 13.86 29.68
N ARG A 693 2.21 13.80 29.79
CA ARG A 693 2.96 13.99 31.03
C ARG A 693 2.81 15.40 31.60
N ALA A 694 2.83 16.43 30.75
CA ALA A 694 2.58 17.81 31.18
C ALA A 694 1.14 18.03 31.69
N LEU A 695 0.16 17.27 31.19
CA LEU A 695 -1.20 17.19 31.72
C LEU A 695 -1.32 16.39 33.01
N GLY A 696 -0.27 15.72 33.46
CA GLY A 696 -0.27 14.87 34.65
C GLY A 696 -0.67 13.42 34.42
N LEU A 697 -0.75 12.98 33.13
CA LEU A 697 -1.05 11.61 32.78
C LEU A 697 0.23 10.73 32.83
N HIS A 698 0.14 9.58 33.48
CA HIS A 698 1.29 8.67 33.64
C HIS A 698 1.47 7.73 32.45
N TRP A 699 1.97 8.26 31.34
CA TRP A 699 2.32 7.46 30.18
C TRP A 699 3.80 7.05 30.20
N ALA A 700 4.04 5.76 30.43
CA ALA A 700 5.37 5.21 30.67
C ALA A 700 6.00 4.53 29.44
N TYR A 701 5.42 4.71 28.24
CA TYR A 701 5.93 4.09 27.03
C TYR A 701 7.37 4.52 26.74
N LEU A 702 8.23 3.55 26.46
CA LEU A 702 9.63 3.74 26.06
C LEU A 702 9.84 3.50 24.56
N SER A 703 8.89 2.86 23.88
CA SER A 703 8.98 2.54 22.46
C SER A 703 7.60 2.31 21.81
N PRO A 704 7.49 2.44 20.49
CA PRO A 704 6.28 2.06 19.75
C PRO A 704 5.86 0.59 19.97
N ALA A 705 6.82 -0.31 20.24
CA ALA A 705 6.51 -1.72 20.50
C ALA A 705 5.67 -1.92 21.77
N GLU A 706 5.87 -1.09 22.79
CA GLU A 706 5.05 -1.12 24.02
C GLU A 706 3.64 -0.59 23.76
N ILE A 707 3.52 0.42 22.91
CA ILE A 707 2.23 0.96 22.47
C ILE A 707 1.48 -0.10 21.66
N LEU A 708 2.14 -0.77 20.70
CA LEU A 708 1.56 -1.87 19.92
C LEU A 708 1.07 -3.02 20.83
N LYS A 709 1.79 -3.33 21.89
CA LYS A 709 1.37 -4.33 22.88
C LYS A 709 0.10 -3.90 23.62
N GLU A 710 -0.07 -2.61 23.92
CA GLU A 710 -1.31 -2.09 24.50
C GLU A 710 -2.45 -2.11 23.48
N ILE A 711 -2.19 -1.72 22.21
CA ILE A 711 -3.16 -1.80 21.11
C ILE A 711 -3.72 -3.23 20.99
N GLY A 712 -2.87 -4.26 21.04
CA GLY A 712 -3.30 -5.67 20.98
C GLY A 712 -4.22 -6.10 22.12
N ARG A 713 -4.20 -5.39 23.27
CA ARG A 713 -5.12 -5.62 24.39
C ARG A 713 -6.39 -4.77 24.31
N ALA A 714 -6.26 -3.57 23.78
CA ALA A 714 -7.33 -2.57 23.72
C ALA A 714 -8.24 -2.75 22.49
N THR A 715 -7.69 -3.33 21.42
CA THR A 715 -8.31 -3.40 20.08
C THR A 715 -8.52 -4.87 19.68
N PRO A 716 -9.73 -5.44 19.78
CA PRO A 716 -9.95 -6.87 19.56
C PRO A 716 -9.47 -7.40 18.22
N ILE A 717 -9.62 -6.63 17.13
CA ILE A 717 -9.15 -7.03 15.79
C ILE A 717 -7.62 -7.11 15.69
N TYR A 718 -6.89 -6.47 16.60
CA TYR A 718 -5.43 -6.55 16.71
C TYR A 718 -4.96 -7.57 17.75
N ALA A 719 -5.84 -8.39 18.30
CA ALA A 719 -5.44 -9.42 19.24
C ALA A 719 -4.39 -10.36 18.61
N GLY A 720 -3.26 -10.53 19.30
CA GLY A 720 -2.13 -11.34 18.80
C GLY A 720 -1.19 -10.60 17.82
N VAL A 721 -1.50 -9.40 17.37
CA VAL A 721 -0.59 -8.58 16.56
C VAL A 721 0.59 -8.13 17.43
N THR A 722 1.78 -8.63 17.09
CA THR A 722 3.04 -8.31 17.74
C THR A 722 4.13 -8.12 16.69
N ARG A 723 5.21 -7.41 16.99
CA ARG A 723 6.34 -7.29 16.05
C ARG A 723 6.84 -8.64 15.52
N ARG A 724 6.82 -9.68 16.37
CA ARG A 724 7.21 -11.03 15.98
C ARG A 724 6.21 -11.65 14.98
N ALA A 725 4.91 -11.49 15.23
CA ALA A 725 3.88 -12.00 14.32
C ALA A 725 3.89 -11.28 12.95
N LEU A 726 4.24 -10.00 12.94
CA LEU A 726 4.32 -9.21 11.72
C LEU A 726 5.53 -9.59 10.83
N GLY A 727 6.65 -9.98 11.42
CA GLY A 727 7.86 -10.33 10.68
C GLY A 727 8.29 -9.21 9.71
N ASP A 728 8.71 -9.63 8.51
CA ASP A 728 9.12 -8.71 7.43
C ASP A 728 8.04 -8.45 6.38
N SER A 729 7.03 -9.31 6.31
CA SER A 729 5.97 -9.26 5.29
C SER A 729 4.66 -8.63 5.80
N GLY A 730 4.53 -8.43 7.12
CA GLY A 730 3.29 -8.01 7.75
C GLY A 730 2.31 -9.17 7.99
N ALA A 731 1.19 -8.85 8.64
CA ALA A 731 0.10 -9.80 8.90
C ALA A 731 -1.26 -9.08 8.81
N ARG A 732 -2.22 -9.72 8.16
CA ARG A 732 -3.60 -9.19 8.03
C ARG A 732 -4.40 -9.53 9.28
N TRP A 733 -5.02 -8.53 9.87
CA TRP A 733 -5.98 -8.78 10.94
C TRP A 733 -7.34 -9.26 10.35
N PRO A 734 -8.16 -10.00 11.09
CA PRO A 734 -7.86 -10.59 12.39
C PRO A 734 -6.91 -11.79 12.25
N LEU A 735 -6.05 -12.01 13.26
CA LEU A 735 -5.27 -13.22 13.32
C LEU A 735 -6.15 -14.39 13.82
N VAL A 736 -6.17 -15.48 13.07
CA VAL A 736 -6.98 -16.67 13.39
C VAL A 736 -6.09 -17.81 13.92
N PRO A 737 -6.64 -18.76 14.70
CA PRO A 737 -5.90 -19.97 15.07
C PRO A 737 -5.43 -20.73 13.82
N GLY A 738 -4.14 -21.02 13.76
CA GLY A 738 -3.51 -21.80 12.70
C GLY A 738 -2.99 -23.15 13.23
N GLU A 739 -2.20 -23.81 12.42
CA GLU A 739 -1.50 -25.03 12.84
C GLU A 739 -0.59 -24.76 14.03
N ARG A 740 -0.41 -25.77 14.90
CA ARG A 740 0.45 -25.62 16.07
C ARG A 740 1.90 -25.42 15.64
N ALA A 741 2.57 -24.47 16.25
CA ALA A 741 4.01 -24.30 16.10
C ALA A 741 4.75 -25.54 16.62
N ALA A 742 6.01 -25.71 16.22
CA ALA A 742 6.84 -26.84 16.66
C ALA A 742 7.00 -26.98 18.19
N ASP A 743 6.75 -25.89 18.93
CA ASP A 743 6.73 -25.85 20.41
C ASP A 743 5.36 -26.23 21.03
N GLY A 744 4.40 -26.69 20.22
CA GLY A 744 3.06 -27.11 20.62
C GLY A 744 2.07 -25.97 20.90
N ARG A 745 2.47 -24.69 20.80
CA ARG A 745 1.59 -23.54 21.01
C ARG A 745 0.70 -23.30 19.78
N PRO A 746 -0.55 -22.80 19.96
CA PRO A 746 -1.35 -22.37 18.84
C PRO A 746 -0.61 -21.27 18.08
N ALA A 747 -0.31 -21.49 16.80
CA ALA A 747 0.15 -20.42 15.94
C ALA A 747 -1.06 -19.59 15.51
N LEU A 748 -0.90 -18.27 15.49
CA LEU A 748 -1.87 -17.36 14.90
C LEU A 748 -1.47 -17.12 13.46
N GLN A 749 -2.42 -17.24 12.55
CA GLN A 749 -2.20 -17.05 11.11
C GLN A 749 -2.99 -15.86 10.59
N SER A 750 -2.41 -15.21 9.61
CA SER A 750 -3.04 -14.17 8.83
C SER A 750 -3.91 -14.78 7.75
N SER A 751 -5.16 -14.34 7.63
CA SER A 751 -6.02 -14.76 6.52
C SER A 751 -5.94 -13.72 5.39
N PRO A 752 -5.73 -14.15 4.13
CA PRO A 752 -5.75 -13.23 3.00
C PRO A 752 -7.14 -12.65 2.71
N TYR A 753 -8.21 -13.29 3.14
CA TYR A 753 -9.59 -12.84 2.94
C TYR A 753 -10.43 -12.94 4.22
N LEU A 754 -11.49 -12.14 4.30
CA LEU A 754 -12.50 -12.23 5.36
C LEU A 754 -13.56 -13.26 4.97
N THR A 755 -13.83 -14.23 5.84
CA THR A 755 -14.98 -15.11 5.69
C THR A 755 -16.16 -14.59 6.50
N TRP A 756 -17.38 -14.95 6.08
CA TRP A 756 -18.57 -14.62 6.85
C TRP A 756 -18.49 -15.17 8.28
N GLN A 757 -17.94 -16.36 8.46
CA GLN A 757 -17.72 -16.98 9.77
C GLN A 757 -16.77 -16.14 10.66
N MET A 758 -15.73 -15.55 10.11
CA MET A 758 -14.86 -14.58 10.84
C MET A 758 -15.65 -13.36 11.29
N VAL A 759 -16.58 -12.89 10.45
CA VAL A 759 -17.47 -11.79 10.77
C VAL A 759 -18.44 -12.16 11.89
N GLU A 760 -19.07 -13.34 11.82
CA GLU A 760 -20.04 -13.82 12.83
C GLU A 760 -19.42 -14.16 14.18
N GLN A 761 -18.24 -14.79 14.21
CA GLN A 761 -17.58 -15.23 15.46
C GLN A 761 -17.05 -14.07 16.32
N GLY A 762 -17.27 -12.82 15.88
CA GLY A 762 -16.96 -11.66 16.71
C GLY A 762 -15.50 -11.29 16.75
N VAL A 763 -14.67 -11.88 15.90
CA VAL A 763 -13.41 -11.28 15.52
C VAL A 763 -13.71 -9.90 14.94
N ALA A 764 -14.86 -9.79 14.31
CA ALA A 764 -15.52 -8.57 13.88
C ALA A 764 -16.53 -7.99 14.90
N ARG A 765 -16.60 -8.44 16.16
CA ARG A 765 -17.45 -7.76 17.15
C ARG A 765 -17.08 -6.29 17.36
N GLY A 766 -15.87 -5.93 16.97
CA GLY A 766 -15.44 -4.55 16.89
C GLY A 766 -15.84 -3.86 15.57
N ILE A 767 -16.08 -4.61 14.48
CA ILE A 767 -16.40 -4.08 13.16
C ILE A 767 -17.90 -4.04 12.95
N ALA A 768 -18.63 -5.04 13.42
CA ALA A 768 -19.98 -5.35 12.98
C ALA A 768 -21.05 -4.92 13.98
N ALA A 769 -21.04 -3.73 14.47
CA ALA A 769 -22.18 -3.20 15.23
C ALA A 769 -23.31 -2.70 14.33
N GLY A 770 -23.27 -2.96 13.03
CA GLY A 770 -24.27 -2.49 12.10
C GLY A 770 -25.08 -3.61 11.42
N GLU A 771 -26.05 -3.24 10.67
CA GLU A 771 -27.15 -4.00 10.11
C GLU A 771 -26.81 -5.16 9.14
N LEU A 772 -25.56 -5.31 8.69
CA LEU A 772 -25.08 -6.59 8.14
C LEU A 772 -25.26 -7.72 9.17
N VAL A 773 -25.22 -7.34 10.42
CA VAL A 773 -25.47 -8.18 11.60
C VAL A 773 -26.91 -8.03 12.10
N ALA A 774 -27.72 -7.12 11.59
CA ALA A 774 -29.16 -7.03 11.87
C ALA A 774 -29.96 -8.26 11.40
N GLY A 775 -29.26 -9.22 10.79
CA GLY A 775 -29.79 -10.56 10.67
C GLY A 775 -29.59 -11.46 11.89
N ARG A 776 -29.23 -10.95 13.05
CA ARG A 776 -29.45 -11.67 14.29
C ARG A 776 -30.95 -11.68 14.58
N GLY A 777 -31.66 -12.60 13.97
CA GLY A 777 -32.81 -13.18 14.62
C GLY A 777 -32.29 -13.70 15.97
N ARG A 778 -32.81 -13.16 17.06
CA ARG A 778 -32.85 -13.87 18.32
C ARG A 778 -33.62 -15.16 18.03
N GLY A 779 -32.91 -16.22 17.78
CA GLY A 779 -33.38 -17.57 17.91
C GLY A 779 -32.75 -18.09 19.19
N GLU A 780 -33.59 -18.47 20.10
CA GLU A 780 -33.30 -19.15 21.35
C GLU A 780 -32.29 -20.28 21.20
#